data_3364a02a6836fce98c22b4fa1244c762
#
_entry.id   3364a02a6836fce98c22b4fa1244c762
#
_cell.length_a   1.000
_cell.length_b   1.000
_cell.length_c   1.000
_cell.angle_alpha   90.00
_cell.angle_beta   90.00
_cell.angle_gamma   90.00
#
_symmetry.space_group_name_H-M   'P 1'
#
loop_
_entity.id
_entity.type
_entity.pdbx_description
1 polymer ?
#
loop_
_entity_poly.entity_id
_entity_poly.type
_entity_poly.pdbx_seq_one_letter_code
_entity_poly.pdbx_strand_id
1 'polypeptide(L)'
;MGKSLFIAEKPSVARQFADCFSETMKKYDGYQESERIVVTWCFGHLVTMSYPEVYDEELKRWRMETLPFIPDDFKYEVLQSAKKQFDIVKGLLNRPDVEKIYVCTDSGREGEYIYRLVRQEAGVKDKKELRVWINSQTDDEIKRGIREAKPISEYDNLSDAAYLRAKEDYLMGINFSRALTIRHGRTMAGFLSEKHCTVSVGRVMTCVLGMVVKREREIRQFVKTPFYRVIGTLDPSKIECEWKVCEGSKYFNSPLLYKENGFKKEEDARELLSLLSPDGKVKEISKKTEKKNPPLLYNLAELQSDCTKLFHISPDETLNIIQDLYEKKLLTYPRTDARVLSSAVAKVIDQNIRGLSKLPAVSEYANHILEKGLFRNIEKSKYTDDKKITDHYAIIPTGQGLSALSSLPKRSTDVYETVVRRFLSIFYPPAEYKKITLDVESNGETLSASFKIPSEKGYLSVMDYSFQKKEEKEGISQESIDLLNSLKKGSPVRFSSFKVKEGETTPPKRYTTGSMILAMENAGNLIEDEELREQIKSQGIGTSATRAEILKKLVEKNHYLSLNKKTQVLTPTLLGEMVTDCVAASIGSLLSPSLTASWEKGLSMVSEGELSADEYMKKLSDFIVKNVNGVKEKQNSLEMLRFYKFDSTFYGKGKEKKEEDKEED
;
A
#
# COMPACT_ATOMS: atom_id res chain seq x y z
N MET A 1 -5.73 -10.14 47.89
CA MET A 1 -5.68 -10.67 46.51
C MET A 1 -4.82 -9.73 45.68
N GLY A 2 -3.89 -10.26 44.91
CA GLY A 2 -3.05 -9.44 44.05
C GLY A 2 -3.83 -8.85 42.89
N LYS A 3 -3.37 -7.70 42.40
CA LYS A 3 -3.99 -6.98 41.28
C LYS A 3 -3.49 -7.48 39.91
N SER A 4 -4.33 -7.33 38.90
CA SER A 4 -3.98 -7.50 37.50
C SER A 4 -3.78 -6.14 36.85
N LEU A 5 -2.61 -5.93 36.23
CA LEU A 5 -2.29 -4.72 35.47
C LEU A 5 -2.50 -4.98 33.97
N PHE A 6 -3.26 -4.10 33.33
CA PHE A 6 -3.46 -4.08 31.87
C PHE A 6 -2.73 -2.88 31.29
N ILE A 7 -1.82 -3.12 30.35
CA ILE A 7 -1.06 -2.06 29.68
C ILE A 7 -1.42 -2.00 28.20
N ALA A 8 -2.04 -0.90 27.77
CA ALA A 8 -2.42 -0.66 26.39
C ALA A 8 -1.40 0.26 25.68
N GLU A 9 -1.46 0.32 24.34
CA GLU A 9 -0.59 1.20 23.57
C GLU A 9 -1.01 2.67 23.65
N LYS A 10 -2.34 2.93 23.80
CA LYS A 10 -2.91 4.28 23.79
C LYS A 10 -3.97 4.46 24.86
N PRO A 11 -4.19 5.73 25.31
CA PRO A 11 -5.21 6.04 26.32
C PRO A 11 -6.64 5.64 25.91
N SER A 12 -6.98 5.78 24.63
CA SER A 12 -8.30 5.38 24.08
C SER A 12 -8.56 3.89 24.23
N VAL A 13 -7.56 3.07 23.91
CA VAL A 13 -7.62 1.61 24.05
C VAL A 13 -7.69 1.19 25.51
N ALA A 14 -6.85 1.79 26.37
CA ALA A 14 -6.88 1.54 27.82
C ALA A 14 -8.27 1.79 28.43
N ARG A 15 -8.94 2.88 28.00
CA ARG A 15 -10.30 3.17 28.44
C ARG A 15 -11.28 2.09 28.04
N GLN A 16 -11.19 1.55 26.82
CA GLN A 16 -12.08 0.48 26.37
C GLN A 16 -11.88 -0.82 27.16
N PHE A 17 -10.63 -1.15 27.51
CA PHE A 17 -10.37 -2.27 28.42
C PHE A 17 -10.99 -2.01 29.79
N ALA A 18 -10.82 -0.80 30.36
CA ALA A 18 -11.41 -0.45 31.62
C ALA A 18 -12.94 -0.52 31.62
N ASP A 19 -13.58 -0.07 30.54
CA ASP A 19 -15.04 -0.09 30.36
C ASP A 19 -15.61 -1.52 30.22
N CYS A 20 -14.78 -2.50 29.81
CA CYS A 20 -15.19 -3.90 29.71
C CYS A 20 -15.27 -4.62 31.06
N PHE A 21 -14.68 -4.05 32.12
CA PHE A 21 -14.74 -4.61 33.45
C PHE A 21 -16.00 -4.16 34.19
N SER A 22 -16.56 -5.05 34.98
CA SER A 22 -17.74 -4.73 35.82
C SER A 22 -17.44 -3.94 37.09
N GLU A 23 -16.15 -3.60 37.29
CA GLU A 23 -15.69 -2.87 38.48
C GLU A 23 -15.67 -1.36 38.24
N THR A 24 -16.02 -0.58 39.27
CA THR A 24 -15.92 0.88 39.18
C THR A 24 -14.44 1.30 39.22
N MET A 25 -13.97 1.90 38.11
CA MET A 25 -12.60 2.35 37.94
C MET A 25 -12.45 3.80 38.46
N LYS A 26 -11.54 4.02 39.37
CA LYS A 26 -11.11 5.36 39.81
C LYS A 26 -10.01 5.87 38.87
N LYS A 27 -10.15 7.10 38.41
CA LYS A 27 -9.18 7.74 37.50
C LYS A 27 -8.04 8.41 38.26
N TYR A 28 -6.83 8.17 37.80
CA TYR A 28 -5.59 8.80 38.27
C TYR A 28 -4.83 9.38 37.08
N ASP A 29 -3.77 10.12 37.36
CA ASP A 29 -2.88 10.60 36.29
C ASP A 29 -2.11 9.41 35.67
N GLY A 30 -2.30 9.18 34.40
CA GLY A 30 -1.66 8.10 33.64
C GLY A 30 -2.23 6.68 33.83
N TYR A 31 -3.27 6.47 34.65
CA TYR A 31 -3.88 5.15 34.82
C TYR A 31 -5.28 5.21 35.42
N GLN A 32 -5.98 4.08 35.42
CA GLN A 32 -7.25 3.86 36.14
C GLN A 32 -7.10 2.62 37.03
N GLU A 33 -7.79 2.60 38.18
CA GLU A 33 -7.63 1.54 39.15
C GLU A 33 -8.95 1.20 39.86
N SER A 34 -9.18 -0.09 40.08
CA SER A 34 -10.20 -0.65 40.96
C SER A 34 -9.57 -1.44 42.11
N GLU A 35 -10.38 -2.20 42.84
CA GLU A 35 -9.88 -3.06 43.90
C GLU A 35 -8.92 -4.14 43.36
N ARG A 36 -9.21 -4.73 42.20
CA ARG A 36 -8.46 -5.87 41.63
C ARG A 36 -7.74 -5.58 40.32
N ILE A 37 -8.03 -4.45 39.68
CA ILE A 37 -7.57 -4.14 38.32
C ILE A 37 -6.90 -2.79 38.28
N VAL A 38 -5.78 -2.70 37.56
CA VAL A 38 -5.12 -1.46 37.17
C VAL A 38 -5.04 -1.45 35.64
N VAL A 39 -5.40 -0.32 35.01
CA VAL A 39 -5.28 -0.13 33.57
C VAL A 39 -4.46 1.10 33.29
N THR A 40 -3.36 0.93 32.54
CA THR A 40 -2.48 2.00 32.11
C THR A 40 -2.20 1.94 30.62
N TRP A 41 -1.42 2.88 30.10
CA TRP A 41 -1.15 2.98 28.67
C TRP A 41 0.23 3.57 28.38
N CYS A 42 0.69 3.31 27.17
CA CYS A 42 1.77 4.05 26.53
C CYS A 42 1.18 5.21 25.70
N PHE A 43 2.04 6.01 25.05
CA PHE A 43 1.68 6.96 23.99
C PHE A 43 2.35 6.54 22.67
N GLY A 44 2.28 5.26 22.31
CA GLY A 44 3.18 4.63 21.38
C GLY A 44 4.52 4.35 22.06
N HIS A 45 5.64 4.67 21.39
CA HIS A 45 6.96 4.47 21.98
C HIS A 45 7.22 5.42 23.18
N LEU A 46 7.59 4.84 24.30
CA LEU A 46 8.11 5.57 25.49
C LEU A 46 9.64 5.50 25.56
N VAL A 47 10.23 4.52 24.88
CA VAL A 47 11.66 4.21 24.87
C VAL A 47 12.16 4.13 23.44
N THR A 48 13.38 4.55 23.18
CA THR A 48 14.05 4.50 21.88
C THR A 48 15.49 4.03 22.02
N MET A 49 16.13 3.62 20.93
CA MET A 49 17.59 3.38 20.92
C MET A 49 18.32 4.70 21.07
N SER A 50 19.37 4.70 21.91
CA SER A 50 20.21 5.86 22.16
C SER A 50 21.04 6.24 20.92
N TYR A 51 21.28 7.53 20.73
CA TYR A 51 22.17 8.00 19.68
C TYR A 51 23.62 7.57 19.90
N PRO A 52 24.47 7.51 18.83
CA PRO A 52 25.86 7.08 18.95
C PRO A 52 26.69 7.83 20.00
N GLU A 53 26.42 9.11 20.21
CA GLU A 53 27.13 9.93 21.21
C GLU A 53 26.93 9.47 22.68
N VAL A 54 25.92 8.65 22.95
CA VAL A 54 25.72 8.02 24.30
C VAL A 54 26.70 6.87 24.52
N TYR A 55 27.26 6.30 23.46
CA TYR A 55 28.28 5.27 23.52
C TYR A 55 29.68 5.86 23.65
N ASP A 56 29.93 6.93 22.87
CA ASP A 56 31.18 7.67 22.87
C ASP A 56 30.90 9.10 22.36
N GLU A 57 31.29 10.13 23.13
CA GLU A 57 31.05 11.53 22.80
C GLU A 57 31.72 11.95 21.47
N GLU A 58 32.81 11.30 21.08
CA GLU A 58 33.48 11.54 19.78
C GLU A 58 32.58 11.21 18.60
N LEU A 59 31.63 10.28 18.75
CA LEU A 59 30.66 9.90 17.72
C LEU A 59 29.62 10.98 17.42
N LYS A 60 29.57 12.06 18.22
CA LYS A 60 28.77 13.26 17.93
C LYS A 60 29.27 13.95 16.66
N ARG A 61 30.58 13.89 16.40
CA ARG A 61 31.18 14.43 15.19
C ARG A 61 31.21 13.33 14.11
N TRP A 62 30.63 13.62 12.97
CA TRP A 62 30.61 12.68 11.86
C TRP A 62 31.97 12.65 11.17
N ARG A 63 32.69 11.56 11.32
CA ARG A 63 34.02 11.33 10.73
C ARG A 63 34.03 9.96 10.07
N MET A 64 34.76 9.82 8.95
CA MET A 64 34.84 8.55 8.20
C MET A 64 35.58 7.47 8.99
N GLU A 65 36.52 7.90 9.86
CA GLU A 65 37.33 7.02 10.70
C GLU A 65 36.51 6.30 11.77
N THR A 66 35.42 6.94 12.24
CA THR A 66 34.52 6.37 13.28
C THR A 66 33.42 5.48 12.71
N LEU A 67 33.45 5.21 11.41
CA LEU A 67 32.49 4.31 10.74
C LEU A 67 33.19 3.01 10.33
N PRO A 68 32.51 1.85 10.28
CA PRO A 68 31.12 1.70 10.69
C PRO A 68 30.94 1.74 12.21
N PHE A 69 29.82 2.31 12.69
CA PHE A 69 29.38 2.24 14.06
C PHE A 69 28.44 1.04 14.23
N ILE A 70 28.87 0.02 14.96
CA ILE A 70 28.12 -1.20 15.28
C ILE A 70 28.41 -1.50 16.75
N PRO A 71 27.51 -1.16 17.68
CA PRO A 71 27.74 -1.41 19.10
C PRO A 71 27.54 -2.91 19.42
N ASP A 72 28.37 -3.44 20.31
CA ASP A 72 28.18 -4.81 20.84
C ASP A 72 26.90 -4.89 21.65
N ASP A 73 26.64 -3.93 22.52
CA ASP A 73 25.44 -3.81 23.34
C ASP A 73 24.64 -2.57 22.96
N PHE A 74 23.36 -2.76 22.59
CA PHE A 74 22.48 -1.66 22.26
C PHE A 74 21.95 -0.98 23.53
N LYS A 75 22.19 0.33 23.64
CA LYS A 75 21.65 1.19 24.71
C LYS A 75 20.31 1.79 24.31
N TYR A 76 19.43 1.89 25.29
CA TYR A 76 18.10 2.45 25.13
C TYR A 76 17.93 3.62 26.11
N GLU A 77 17.02 4.54 25.76
CA GLU A 77 16.72 5.69 26.61
C GLU A 77 15.22 6.03 26.55
N VAL A 78 14.71 6.55 27.65
CA VAL A 78 13.34 7.03 27.75
C VAL A 78 13.23 8.37 27.01
N LEU A 79 12.26 8.48 26.10
CA LEU A 79 11.96 9.73 25.40
C LEU A 79 11.59 10.83 26.39
N GLN A 80 12.24 11.98 26.31
CA GLN A 80 12.00 13.11 27.23
C GLN A 80 10.53 13.56 27.24
N SER A 81 9.87 13.55 26.07
CA SER A 81 8.45 13.87 25.92
C SER A 81 7.52 12.85 26.60
N ALA A 82 7.99 11.63 26.82
CA ALA A 82 7.21 10.53 27.38
C ALA A 82 7.61 10.18 28.84
N LYS A 83 8.62 10.86 29.37
CA LYS A 83 9.21 10.51 30.67
C LYS A 83 8.20 10.42 31.80
N LYS A 84 7.27 11.37 31.91
CA LYS A 84 6.25 11.37 32.96
C LYS A 84 5.40 10.08 32.91
N GLN A 85 4.93 9.69 31.72
CA GLN A 85 4.12 8.47 31.56
C GLN A 85 4.96 7.21 31.78
N PHE A 86 6.21 7.20 31.31
CA PHE A 86 7.12 6.10 31.56
C PHE A 86 7.33 5.86 33.05
N ASP A 87 7.57 6.93 33.84
CA ASP A 87 7.79 6.82 35.29
C ASP A 87 6.54 6.27 36.03
N ILE A 88 5.32 6.65 35.58
CA ILE A 88 4.06 6.07 36.07
C ILE A 88 3.97 4.59 35.72
N VAL A 89 4.17 4.23 34.45
CA VAL A 89 4.10 2.83 33.98
C VAL A 89 5.14 1.97 34.69
N LYS A 90 6.38 2.47 34.83
CA LYS A 90 7.45 1.79 35.58
C LYS A 90 7.07 1.53 37.03
N GLY A 91 6.49 2.54 37.70
CA GLY A 91 5.99 2.39 39.05
C GLY A 91 4.92 1.32 39.16
N LEU A 92 3.93 1.32 38.26
CA LEU A 92 2.83 0.36 38.23
C LEU A 92 3.29 -1.07 37.93
N LEU A 93 4.19 -1.25 36.97
CA LEU A 93 4.74 -2.58 36.61
C LEU A 93 5.50 -3.24 37.76
N ASN A 94 6.13 -2.44 38.63
CA ASN A 94 6.93 -2.92 39.75
C ASN A 94 6.19 -2.89 41.09
N ARG A 95 4.89 -2.55 41.13
CA ARG A 95 4.08 -2.55 42.35
C ARG A 95 4.05 -3.95 43.00
N PRO A 96 4.25 -4.07 44.32
CA PRO A 96 4.24 -5.37 45.00
C PRO A 96 2.88 -6.08 44.93
N ASP A 97 1.77 -5.32 44.91
CA ASP A 97 0.42 -5.86 44.83
C ASP A 97 -0.02 -6.23 43.39
N VAL A 98 0.78 -5.93 42.37
CA VAL A 98 0.56 -6.38 41.00
C VAL A 98 1.19 -7.76 40.82
N GLU A 99 0.38 -8.79 40.65
CA GLU A 99 0.82 -10.18 40.44
C GLU A 99 0.90 -10.58 38.96
N LYS A 100 -0.03 -10.01 38.14
CA LYS A 100 -0.17 -10.36 36.74
C LYS A 100 -0.17 -9.10 35.88
N ILE A 101 0.50 -9.16 34.74
CA ILE A 101 0.52 -8.12 33.73
C ILE A 101 -0.11 -8.67 32.45
N TYR A 102 -1.17 -8.01 31.97
CA TYR A 102 -1.76 -8.27 30.66
C TYR A 102 -1.25 -7.23 29.67
N VAL A 103 -0.54 -7.69 28.66
CA VAL A 103 0.07 -6.88 27.59
C VAL A 103 -0.98 -6.68 26.51
N CYS A 104 -1.56 -5.50 26.46
CA CYS A 104 -2.67 -5.12 25.58
C CYS A 104 -2.26 -4.05 24.55
N THR A 105 -0.95 -3.95 24.24
CA THR A 105 -0.47 -3.19 23.10
C THR A 105 -0.98 -3.79 21.79
N ASP A 106 -0.99 -3.03 20.71
CA ASP A 106 -1.50 -3.48 19.42
C ASP A 106 -0.95 -4.86 19.04
N SER A 107 -1.78 -5.74 18.49
CA SER A 107 -1.41 -7.11 18.16
C SER A 107 -0.55 -7.11 16.91
N GLY A 108 0.77 -7.23 17.06
CA GLY A 108 1.74 -7.19 15.98
C GLY A 108 3.16 -6.90 16.47
N ARG A 109 4.14 -6.94 15.55
CA ARG A 109 5.56 -6.69 15.85
C ARG A 109 5.80 -5.37 16.58
N GLU A 110 5.12 -4.29 16.16
CA GLU A 110 5.29 -2.96 16.73
C GLU A 110 4.83 -2.89 18.18
N GLY A 111 3.63 -3.41 18.49
CA GLY A 111 3.11 -3.44 19.86
C GLY A 111 3.93 -4.35 20.77
N GLU A 112 4.51 -5.43 20.23
CA GLU A 112 5.45 -6.28 20.96
C GLU A 112 6.73 -5.50 21.31
N TYR A 113 7.31 -4.77 20.34
CA TYR A 113 8.51 -3.96 20.55
C TYR A 113 8.28 -2.86 21.59
N ILE A 114 7.16 -2.14 21.53
CA ILE A 114 6.80 -1.08 22.48
C ILE A 114 6.81 -1.63 23.91
N TYR A 115 6.09 -2.75 24.16
CA TYR A 115 6.01 -3.30 25.50
C TYR A 115 7.35 -3.86 25.97
N ARG A 116 8.08 -4.63 25.14
CA ARG A 116 9.36 -5.23 25.52
C ARG A 116 10.39 -4.20 25.93
N LEU A 117 10.47 -3.06 25.23
CA LEU A 117 11.34 -1.95 25.60
C LEU A 117 10.94 -1.33 26.92
N VAL A 118 9.65 -1.09 27.14
CA VAL A 118 9.14 -0.55 28.41
C VAL A 118 9.45 -1.52 29.57
N ARG A 119 9.22 -2.81 29.36
CA ARG A 119 9.54 -3.86 30.30
C ARG A 119 11.02 -3.89 30.70
N GLN A 120 11.89 -3.82 29.69
CA GLN A 120 13.35 -3.80 29.86
C GLN A 120 13.79 -2.58 30.69
N GLU A 121 13.40 -1.38 30.28
CA GLU A 121 13.82 -0.14 30.95
C GLU A 121 13.14 0.08 32.31
N ALA A 122 11.96 -0.50 32.52
CA ALA A 122 11.31 -0.53 33.81
C ALA A 122 11.96 -1.52 34.78
N GLY A 123 12.74 -2.48 34.27
CA GLY A 123 13.41 -3.53 35.09
C GLY A 123 12.42 -4.50 35.70
N VAL A 124 11.38 -4.91 34.97
CA VAL A 124 10.33 -5.84 35.47
C VAL A 124 10.90 -7.22 35.72
N LYS A 125 10.71 -7.74 36.95
CA LYS A 125 11.14 -9.08 37.37
C LYS A 125 10.02 -9.80 38.11
N ASP A 126 10.03 -11.12 38.03
CA ASP A 126 9.18 -12.01 38.82
C ASP A 126 7.66 -11.74 38.71
N LYS A 127 7.20 -11.29 37.53
CA LYS A 127 5.79 -11.08 37.24
C LYS A 127 5.28 -12.10 36.21
N LYS A 128 4.02 -12.53 36.39
CA LYS A 128 3.35 -13.31 35.35
C LYS A 128 2.85 -12.38 34.25
N GLU A 129 3.46 -12.48 33.06
CA GLU A 129 3.15 -11.64 31.90
C GLU A 129 2.37 -12.43 30.86
N LEU A 130 1.22 -11.94 30.42
CA LEU A 130 0.30 -12.56 29.49
C LEU A 130 0.01 -11.61 28.33
N ARG A 131 0.19 -12.09 27.09
CA ARG A 131 -0.07 -11.32 25.87
C ARG A 131 -1.54 -11.47 25.45
N VAL A 132 -2.24 -10.36 25.38
CA VAL A 132 -3.61 -10.27 24.85
C VAL A 132 -3.53 -10.00 23.35
N TRP A 133 -4.22 -10.83 22.55
CA TRP A 133 -4.24 -10.71 21.09
C TRP A 133 -5.68 -10.53 20.62
N ILE A 134 -5.98 -9.35 20.05
CA ILE A 134 -7.33 -8.98 19.61
C ILE A 134 -7.30 -8.38 18.20
N ASN A 135 -8.40 -8.59 17.48
CA ASN A 135 -8.58 -8.11 16.10
C ASN A 135 -9.58 -6.95 16.00
N SER A 136 -10.31 -6.65 17.08
CA SER A 136 -11.22 -5.50 17.16
C SER A 136 -11.29 -5.00 18.59
N GLN A 137 -11.85 -3.80 18.79
CA GLN A 137 -12.06 -3.19 20.10
C GLN A 137 -13.46 -3.43 20.65
N THR A 138 -14.19 -4.42 20.12
CA THR A 138 -15.50 -4.78 20.66
C THR A 138 -15.37 -5.48 22.01
N ASP A 139 -16.36 -5.31 22.87
CA ASP A 139 -16.31 -5.84 24.24
C ASP A 139 -16.15 -7.36 24.28
N ASP A 140 -16.80 -8.07 23.35
CA ASP A 140 -16.70 -9.53 23.25
C ASP A 140 -15.31 -9.98 22.85
N GLU A 141 -14.67 -9.25 21.90
CA GLU A 141 -13.32 -9.54 21.45
C GLU A 141 -12.27 -9.25 22.53
N ILE A 142 -12.43 -8.14 23.27
CA ILE A 142 -11.55 -7.81 24.40
C ILE A 142 -11.65 -8.93 25.47
N LYS A 143 -12.88 -9.32 25.84
CA LYS A 143 -13.11 -10.40 26.82
C LYS A 143 -12.54 -11.73 26.34
N ARG A 144 -12.67 -12.04 25.05
CA ARG A 144 -12.06 -13.22 24.43
C ARG A 144 -10.53 -13.17 24.55
N GLY A 145 -9.92 -12.05 24.11
CA GLY A 145 -8.48 -11.88 24.14
C GLY A 145 -7.87 -12.00 25.54
N ILE A 146 -8.57 -11.47 26.56
CA ILE A 146 -8.13 -11.60 27.96
C ILE A 146 -8.20 -13.06 28.43
N ARG A 147 -9.29 -13.77 28.10
CA ARG A 147 -9.47 -15.20 28.47
C ARG A 147 -8.44 -16.10 27.81
N GLU A 148 -8.09 -15.82 26.56
CA GLU A 148 -7.18 -16.60 25.71
C GLU A 148 -5.75 -16.08 25.74
N ALA A 149 -5.43 -15.12 26.62
CA ALA A 149 -4.11 -14.53 26.73
C ALA A 149 -3.04 -15.58 27.06
N LYS A 150 -1.97 -15.57 26.28
CA LYS A 150 -0.88 -16.54 26.36
C LYS A 150 0.33 -15.95 27.08
N PRO A 151 1.21 -16.81 27.65
CA PRO A 151 2.48 -16.35 28.19
C PRO A 151 3.27 -15.54 27.16
N ILE A 152 3.88 -14.44 27.62
CA ILE A 152 4.65 -13.55 26.72
C ILE A 152 5.79 -14.26 26.02
N SER A 153 6.33 -15.34 26.62
CA SER A 153 7.39 -16.19 26.03
C SER A 153 6.97 -16.87 24.72
N GLU A 154 5.68 -17.08 24.48
CA GLU A 154 5.21 -17.61 23.18
C GLU A 154 5.43 -16.63 22.02
N TYR A 155 5.77 -15.37 22.32
CA TYR A 155 6.01 -14.30 21.38
C TYR A 155 7.49 -13.88 21.30
N ASP A 156 8.43 -14.66 21.83
CA ASP A 156 9.85 -14.29 21.88
C ASP A 156 10.45 -14.16 20.47
N ASN A 157 10.16 -15.08 19.55
CA ASN A 157 10.60 -14.96 18.16
C ASN A 157 10.05 -13.71 17.45
N LEU A 158 8.79 -13.35 17.72
CA LEU A 158 8.18 -12.13 17.22
C LEU A 158 8.88 -10.88 17.79
N SER A 159 9.21 -10.93 19.09
CA SER A 159 10.00 -9.90 19.76
C SER A 159 11.38 -9.75 19.12
N ASP A 160 12.09 -10.85 18.90
CA ASP A 160 13.42 -10.83 18.28
C ASP A 160 13.38 -10.22 16.89
N ALA A 161 12.42 -10.61 16.06
CA ALA A 161 12.21 -10.01 14.74
C ALA A 161 11.91 -8.51 14.82
N ALA A 162 11.19 -8.05 15.85
CA ALA A 162 10.88 -6.62 16.07
C ALA A 162 12.13 -5.82 16.49
N TYR A 163 12.94 -6.37 17.42
CA TYR A 163 14.22 -5.76 17.82
C TYR A 163 15.20 -5.71 16.65
N LEU A 164 15.34 -6.80 15.91
CA LEU A 164 16.24 -6.86 14.75
C LEU A 164 15.87 -5.86 13.68
N ARG A 165 14.59 -5.70 13.39
CA ARG A 165 14.12 -4.68 12.46
C ARG A 165 14.50 -3.27 12.91
N ALA A 166 14.29 -2.95 14.17
CA ALA A 166 14.66 -1.64 14.71
C ALA A 166 16.18 -1.42 14.65
N LYS A 167 16.99 -2.44 15.00
CA LYS A 167 18.45 -2.40 14.89
C LYS A 167 18.91 -2.26 13.44
N GLU A 168 18.29 -2.94 12.50
CA GLU A 168 18.57 -2.84 11.06
C GLU A 168 18.36 -1.41 10.55
N ASP A 169 17.16 -0.85 10.80
CA ASP A 169 16.83 0.51 10.36
C ASP A 169 17.74 1.56 11.03
N TYR A 170 18.08 1.36 12.31
CA TYR A 170 19.01 2.21 13.06
C TYR A 170 20.43 2.16 12.49
N LEU A 171 21.00 0.96 12.35
CA LEU A 171 22.37 0.79 11.89
C LEU A 171 22.57 1.21 10.43
N MET A 172 21.68 0.80 9.53
CA MET A 172 21.75 1.23 8.12
C MET A 172 21.54 2.74 8.01
N GLY A 173 20.56 3.29 8.75
CA GLY A 173 20.28 4.73 8.74
C GLY A 173 21.47 5.57 9.18
N ILE A 174 22.09 5.22 10.30
CA ILE A 174 23.23 5.97 10.85
C ILE A 174 24.47 5.82 9.97
N ASN A 175 24.87 4.58 9.71
CA ASN A 175 26.14 4.32 9.02
C ASN A 175 26.14 4.85 7.59
N PHE A 176 25.10 4.55 6.83
CA PHE A 176 25.04 4.96 5.43
C PHE A 176 24.76 6.44 5.25
N SER A 177 23.88 7.04 6.10
CA SER A 177 23.64 8.49 6.01
C SER A 177 24.90 9.28 6.37
N ARG A 178 25.62 8.89 7.42
CA ARG A 178 26.88 9.54 7.79
C ARG A 178 27.95 9.37 6.70
N ALA A 179 28.17 8.15 6.22
CA ALA A 179 29.17 7.88 5.19
C ALA A 179 28.90 8.66 3.89
N LEU A 180 27.67 8.65 3.40
CA LEU A 180 27.27 9.36 2.19
C LEU A 180 27.30 10.89 2.38
N THR A 181 26.90 11.41 3.55
CA THR A 181 26.99 12.84 3.86
C THR A 181 28.44 13.32 3.89
N ILE A 182 29.34 12.60 4.54
CA ILE A 182 30.75 12.93 4.60
C ILE A 182 31.35 12.91 3.20
N ARG A 183 31.01 11.92 2.38
CA ARG A 183 31.56 11.76 1.03
C ARG A 183 31.01 12.76 0.02
N HIS A 184 29.69 12.98 -0.01
CA HIS A 184 29.01 13.73 -1.07
C HIS A 184 28.39 15.05 -0.60
N GLY A 185 28.12 15.22 0.69
CA GLY A 185 27.35 16.35 1.23
C GLY A 185 27.94 17.72 0.88
N ARG A 186 29.29 17.85 0.91
CA ARG A 186 29.95 19.11 0.54
C ARG A 186 29.78 19.43 -0.95
N THR A 187 29.92 18.45 -1.82
CA THR A 187 29.73 18.60 -3.26
C THR A 187 28.29 18.98 -3.60
N MET A 188 27.32 18.33 -2.96
CA MET A 188 25.90 18.63 -3.11
C MET A 188 25.56 20.03 -2.60
N ALA A 189 26.02 20.39 -1.41
CA ALA A 189 25.80 21.70 -0.82
C ALA A 189 26.35 22.83 -1.70
N GLY A 190 27.58 22.66 -2.21
CA GLY A 190 28.19 23.60 -3.16
C GLY A 190 27.41 23.76 -4.45
N PHE A 191 26.87 22.66 -5.00
CA PHE A 191 26.06 22.69 -6.21
C PHE A 191 24.70 23.37 -5.99
N LEU A 192 24.06 23.14 -4.83
CA LEU A 192 22.76 23.72 -4.46
C LEU A 192 22.87 25.14 -3.89
N SER A 193 24.09 25.67 -3.73
CA SER A 193 24.36 26.96 -3.03
C SER A 193 23.85 26.97 -1.59
N GLU A 194 23.89 25.81 -0.93
CA GLU A 194 23.47 25.63 0.46
C GLU A 194 24.71 25.55 1.39
N LYS A 195 24.52 25.86 2.67
CA LYS A 195 25.60 25.74 3.66
C LYS A 195 25.95 24.29 3.98
N HIS A 196 24.96 23.44 4.04
CA HIS A 196 25.09 22.03 4.38
C HIS A 196 24.05 21.21 3.61
N CYS A 197 24.44 20.00 3.19
CA CYS A 197 23.51 19.04 2.62
C CYS A 197 23.73 17.69 3.30
N THR A 198 22.71 17.23 4.03
CA THR A 198 22.72 15.91 4.66
C THR A 198 22.07 14.89 3.74
N VAL A 199 22.78 13.81 3.44
CA VAL A 199 22.26 12.68 2.67
C VAL A 199 21.63 11.70 3.66
N SER A 200 20.32 11.77 3.81
CA SER A 200 19.57 10.86 4.66
C SER A 200 19.09 9.67 3.84
N VAL A 201 19.51 8.47 4.23
CA VAL A 201 19.14 7.22 3.58
C VAL A 201 18.58 6.21 4.60
N GLY A 202 17.85 5.24 4.11
CA GLY A 202 17.30 4.15 4.91
C GLY A 202 16.82 3.06 3.97
N ARG A 203 16.80 1.84 4.43
CA ARG A 203 16.53 0.64 3.63
C ARG A 203 15.32 0.77 2.70
N VAL A 204 14.16 1.02 3.26
CA VAL A 204 12.90 1.14 2.49
C VAL A 204 12.76 2.50 1.81
N MET A 205 13.08 3.57 2.54
CA MET A 205 12.94 4.94 2.06
C MET A 205 13.75 5.21 0.78
N THR A 206 14.98 4.73 0.73
CA THR A 206 15.87 4.92 -0.42
C THR A 206 15.40 4.12 -1.63
N CYS A 207 14.94 2.89 -1.41
CA CYS A 207 14.36 2.07 -2.47
C CYS A 207 13.13 2.76 -3.10
N VAL A 208 12.22 3.28 -2.28
CA VAL A 208 11.02 4.00 -2.76
C VAL A 208 11.40 5.27 -3.54
N LEU A 209 12.38 6.04 -3.06
CA LEU A 209 12.91 7.19 -3.80
C LEU A 209 13.43 6.76 -5.18
N GLY A 210 14.23 5.70 -5.23
CA GLY A 210 14.76 5.13 -6.47
C GLY A 210 13.68 4.72 -7.47
N MET A 211 12.58 4.12 -6.99
CA MET A 211 11.44 3.74 -7.83
C MET A 211 10.77 4.97 -8.48
N VAL A 212 10.58 6.06 -7.71
CA VAL A 212 9.98 7.29 -8.24
C VAL A 212 10.91 7.99 -9.22
N VAL A 213 12.20 8.10 -8.90
CA VAL A 213 13.22 8.70 -9.79
C VAL A 213 13.34 7.91 -11.10
N LYS A 214 13.41 6.58 -11.02
CA LYS A 214 13.46 5.70 -12.20
C LYS A 214 12.24 5.95 -13.10
N ARG A 215 11.05 6.01 -12.54
CA ARG A 215 9.81 6.27 -13.28
C ARG A 215 9.84 7.64 -13.97
N GLU A 216 10.31 8.68 -13.31
CA GLU A 216 10.42 10.02 -13.89
C GLU A 216 11.42 10.05 -15.05
N ARG A 217 12.57 9.36 -14.90
CA ARG A 217 13.58 9.22 -15.97
C ARG A 217 13.05 8.42 -17.16
N GLU A 218 12.29 7.34 -16.92
CA GLU A 218 11.56 6.60 -17.97
C GLU A 218 10.61 7.51 -18.76
N ILE A 219 9.88 8.38 -18.07
CA ILE A 219 8.96 9.33 -18.71
C ILE A 219 9.71 10.36 -19.56
N ARG A 220 10.82 10.90 -19.05
CA ARG A 220 11.63 11.90 -19.77
C ARG A 220 12.33 11.33 -21.00
N GLN A 221 12.74 10.07 -20.94
CA GLN A 221 13.41 9.37 -22.04
C GLN A 221 12.44 8.75 -23.04
N PHE A 222 11.15 8.79 -22.73
CA PHE A 222 10.13 8.17 -23.56
C PHE A 222 9.99 8.91 -24.90
N VAL A 223 10.20 8.17 -25.98
CA VAL A 223 9.98 8.66 -27.33
C VAL A 223 8.57 8.29 -27.77
N LYS A 224 7.74 9.31 -27.94
CA LYS A 224 6.41 9.12 -28.50
C LYS A 224 6.49 8.63 -29.94
N THR A 225 5.83 7.53 -30.22
CA THR A 225 5.78 6.91 -31.54
C THR A 225 4.37 6.97 -32.08
N PRO A 226 4.12 7.64 -33.21
CA PRO A 226 2.83 7.63 -33.87
C PRO A 226 2.55 6.25 -34.44
N PHE A 227 1.28 5.90 -34.53
CA PHE A 227 0.79 4.73 -35.24
C PHE A 227 -0.60 5.01 -35.82
N TYR A 228 -0.92 4.31 -36.91
CA TYR A 228 -2.10 4.58 -37.71
C TYR A 228 -2.98 3.34 -37.79
N ARG A 229 -4.24 3.46 -37.33
CA ARG A 229 -5.23 2.38 -37.33
C ARG A 229 -6.28 2.63 -38.40
N VAL A 230 -6.79 1.56 -38.96
CA VAL A 230 -7.92 1.64 -39.93
C VAL A 230 -9.18 1.21 -39.23
N ILE A 231 -10.19 2.08 -39.25
CA ILE A 231 -11.51 1.87 -38.65
C ILE A 231 -12.58 1.86 -39.74
N GLY A 232 -13.38 0.80 -39.75
CA GLY A 232 -14.61 0.73 -40.54
C GLY A 232 -15.84 0.90 -39.68
N THR A 233 -16.81 1.67 -40.11
CA THR A 233 -18.09 1.89 -39.43
C THR A 233 -19.19 1.11 -40.08
N LEU A 234 -19.86 0.22 -39.37
CA LEU A 234 -20.98 -0.60 -39.88
C LEU A 234 -22.29 0.19 -39.92
N ASP A 235 -23.06 0.02 -41.02
CA ASP A 235 -24.38 0.58 -41.20
C ASP A 235 -25.45 -0.46 -40.81
N PRO A 236 -26.60 -0.05 -40.20
CA PRO A 236 -26.98 1.28 -39.71
C PRO A 236 -26.47 1.57 -38.27
N SER A 237 -25.92 0.60 -37.58
CA SER A 237 -25.65 0.61 -36.15
C SER A 237 -24.52 1.52 -35.70
N LYS A 238 -23.74 2.08 -36.63
CA LYS A 238 -22.54 2.90 -36.37
C LYS A 238 -21.46 2.19 -35.50
N ILE A 239 -21.45 0.87 -35.49
CA ILE A 239 -20.42 0.08 -34.83
C ILE A 239 -19.09 0.30 -35.53
N GLU A 240 -18.08 0.79 -34.75
CA GLU A 240 -16.71 0.89 -35.25
C GLU A 240 -15.99 -0.46 -35.09
N CYS A 241 -15.48 -0.98 -36.21
CA CYS A 241 -14.63 -2.16 -36.28
C CYS A 241 -13.21 -1.73 -36.64
N GLU A 242 -12.24 -2.14 -35.87
CA GLU A 242 -10.83 -1.83 -36.06
C GLU A 242 -10.17 -2.94 -36.85
N TRP A 243 -9.43 -2.63 -37.90
CA TRP A 243 -8.65 -3.59 -38.64
C TRP A 243 -7.61 -4.26 -37.76
N LYS A 244 -7.48 -5.58 -37.91
CA LYS A 244 -6.52 -6.37 -37.19
C LYS A 244 -5.88 -7.38 -38.16
N VAL A 245 -4.53 -7.41 -38.18
CA VAL A 245 -3.82 -8.39 -38.97
C VAL A 245 -4.14 -9.82 -38.49
N CYS A 246 -4.40 -10.70 -39.40
CA CYS A 246 -4.60 -12.13 -39.12
C CYS A 246 -3.93 -12.98 -40.20
N GLU A 247 -3.84 -14.27 -39.97
CA GLU A 247 -3.35 -15.21 -40.96
C GLU A 247 -4.21 -15.11 -42.25
N GLY A 248 -3.56 -14.97 -43.40
CA GLY A 248 -4.19 -14.70 -44.68
C GLY A 248 -4.31 -13.22 -45.07
N SER A 249 -4.03 -12.28 -44.20
CA SER A 249 -3.93 -10.86 -44.53
C SER A 249 -2.69 -10.57 -45.37
N LYS A 250 -2.79 -9.63 -46.33
CA LYS A 250 -1.66 -9.08 -47.10
C LYS A 250 -0.51 -8.59 -46.18
N TYR A 251 -0.85 -8.14 -44.98
CA TYR A 251 0.09 -7.55 -44.03
C TYR A 251 0.55 -8.51 -42.93
N PHE A 252 0.25 -9.80 -43.05
CA PHE A 252 0.69 -10.79 -42.04
C PHE A 252 2.22 -10.83 -41.94
N ASN A 253 2.75 -10.67 -40.74
CA ASN A 253 4.19 -10.53 -40.44
C ASN A 253 4.91 -9.38 -41.19
N SER A 254 4.18 -8.36 -41.63
CA SER A 254 4.77 -7.21 -42.31
C SER A 254 5.57 -6.30 -41.39
N PRO A 255 6.78 -5.86 -41.81
CA PRO A 255 7.57 -4.90 -41.06
C PRO A 255 6.95 -3.48 -41.02
N LEU A 256 5.91 -3.20 -41.81
CA LEU A 256 5.17 -1.93 -41.83
C LEU A 256 4.33 -1.74 -40.59
N LEU A 257 4.03 -2.82 -39.84
CA LEU A 257 3.20 -2.77 -38.66
C LEU A 257 3.93 -2.34 -37.43
N TYR A 258 3.28 -1.50 -36.61
CA TYR A 258 3.69 -1.17 -35.25
C TYR A 258 3.30 -2.29 -34.27
N LYS A 259 2.07 -2.80 -34.40
CA LYS A 259 1.48 -3.95 -33.68
C LYS A 259 0.44 -4.61 -34.60
N GLU A 260 -0.28 -5.60 -34.09
CA GLU A 260 -1.30 -6.35 -34.83
C GLU A 260 -2.38 -5.47 -35.50
N ASN A 261 -2.59 -4.22 -35.08
CA ASN A 261 -3.69 -3.38 -35.54
C ASN A 261 -3.25 -1.94 -35.91
N GLY A 262 -1.98 -1.68 -36.11
CA GLY A 262 -1.50 -0.33 -36.42
C GLY A 262 -0.30 -0.32 -37.35
N PHE A 263 -0.26 0.64 -38.26
CA PHE A 263 0.86 0.91 -39.16
C PHE A 263 1.81 1.93 -38.57
N LYS A 264 3.10 1.87 -38.99
CA LYS A 264 4.12 2.83 -38.61
C LYS A 264 3.99 4.15 -39.37
N LYS A 265 3.39 4.11 -40.59
CA LYS A 265 3.19 5.27 -41.46
C LYS A 265 1.74 5.39 -41.90
N GLU A 266 1.29 6.61 -42.12
CA GLU A 266 -0.07 6.88 -42.56
C GLU A 266 -0.34 6.39 -43.98
N GLU A 267 0.68 6.47 -44.88
CA GLU A 267 0.57 6.02 -46.25
C GLU A 267 0.22 4.55 -46.31
N ASP A 268 0.83 3.71 -45.48
CA ASP A 268 0.58 2.25 -45.44
C ASP A 268 -0.86 1.96 -44.97
N ALA A 269 -1.37 2.75 -44.00
CA ALA A 269 -2.76 2.65 -43.53
C ALA A 269 -3.76 3.12 -44.60
N ARG A 270 -3.43 4.14 -45.39
CA ARG A 270 -4.24 4.60 -46.53
C ARG A 270 -4.23 3.62 -47.68
N GLU A 271 -3.13 2.93 -47.93
CA GLU A 271 -3.07 1.83 -48.90
C GLU A 271 -4.04 0.73 -48.49
N LEU A 272 -4.00 0.25 -47.24
CA LEU A 272 -4.98 -0.71 -46.73
C LEU A 272 -6.42 -0.21 -46.92
N LEU A 273 -6.70 1.06 -46.58
CA LEU A 273 -8.02 1.63 -46.70
C LEU A 273 -8.55 1.58 -48.14
N SER A 274 -7.68 1.75 -49.13
CA SER A 274 -8.03 1.66 -50.56
C SER A 274 -8.36 0.21 -51.05
N LEU A 275 -7.92 -0.79 -50.30
CA LEU A 275 -8.19 -2.20 -50.61
C LEU A 275 -9.52 -2.70 -50.04
N LEU A 276 -10.09 -2.00 -49.04
CA LEU A 276 -11.30 -2.40 -48.36
C LEU A 276 -12.55 -2.14 -49.23
N SER A 277 -13.48 -3.09 -49.17
CA SER A 277 -14.80 -2.97 -49.79
C SER A 277 -15.85 -2.51 -48.79
N PRO A 278 -16.80 -1.62 -49.15
CA PRO A 278 -17.96 -1.34 -48.34
C PRO A 278 -18.80 -2.57 -47.97
N ASP A 279 -18.82 -3.56 -48.84
CA ASP A 279 -19.54 -4.80 -48.60
C ASP A 279 -18.63 -5.78 -47.85
N GLY A 280 -19.12 -6.28 -46.75
CA GLY A 280 -18.41 -7.19 -45.86
C GLY A 280 -19.26 -8.43 -45.51
N LYS A 281 -18.61 -9.41 -44.91
CA LYS A 281 -19.24 -10.62 -44.42
C LYS A 281 -18.73 -10.97 -43.05
N VAL A 282 -19.62 -11.35 -42.14
CA VAL A 282 -19.24 -11.81 -40.81
C VAL A 282 -18.39 -13.06 -40.90
N LYS A 283 -17.10 -12.96 -40.61
CA LYS A 283 -16.13 -14.05 -40.58
C LYS A 283 -16.35 -14.91 -39.34
N GLU A 284 -16.45 -14.27 -38.21
CA GLU A 284 -16.72 -14.91 -36.91
C GLU A 284 -17.50 -13.97 -36.00
N ILE A 285 -18.41 -14.53 -35.19
CA ILE A 285 -19.07 -13.85 -34.11
C ILE A 285 -19.11 -14.77 -32.88
N SER A 286 -18.54 -14.31 -31.77
CA SER A 286 -18.54 -15.06 -30.51
C SER A 286 -19.34 -14.29 -29.45
N LYS A 287 -20.26 -15.00 -28.81
CA LYS A 287 -21.10 -14.47 -27.72
C LYS A 287 -20.84 -15.32 -26.48
N LYS A 288 -20.14 -14.73 -25.49
CA LYS A 288 -19.78 -15.42 -24.24
C LYS A 288 -20.25 -14.63 -23.04
N THR A 289 -20.69 -15.32 -21.98
CA THR A 289 -20.94 -14.70 -20.69
C THR A 289 -19.64 -14.64 -19.90
N GLU A 290 -19.21 -13.45 -19.52
CA GLU A 290 -18.06 -13.20 -18.67
C GLU A 290 -18.55 -12.81 -17.27
N LYS A 291 -18.12 -13.57 -16.26
CA LYS A 291 -18.45 -13.29 -14.86
C LYS A 291 -17.31 -12.55 -14.18
N LYS A 292 -17.62 -11.45 -13.52
CA LYS A 292 -16.67 -10.70 -12.70
C LYS A 292 -17.05 -10.84 -11.24
N ASN A 293 -16.25 -11.58 -10.49
CA ASN A 293 -16.47 -11.76 -9.05
C ASN A 293 -16.23 -10.46 -8.28
N PRO A 294 -16.86 -10.29 -7.11
CA PRO A 294 -16.51 -9.24 -6.16
C PRO A 294 -15.01 -9.25 -5.86
N PRO A 295 -14.38 -8.07 -5.70
CA PRO A 295 -12.98 -8.00 -5.29
C PRO A 295 -12.80 -8.59 -3.88
N LEU A 296 -11.57 -8.95 -3.52
CA LEU A 296 -11.23 -9.34 -2.15
C LEU A 296 -11.49 -8.17 -1.19
N LEU A 297 -11.60 -8.47 0.09
CA LEU A 297 -11.74 -7.47 1.14
C LEU A 297 -10.55 -6.50 1.17
N TYR A 298 -10.69 -5.42 1.92
CA TYR A 298 -9.61 -4.46 2.08
C TYR A 298 -8.55 -4.97 3.08
N ASN A 299 -7.30 -4.84 2.69
CA ASN A 299 -6.19 -4.59 3.59
C ASN A 299 -5.88 -3.09 3.62
N LEU A 300 -4.87 -2.68 4.37
CA LEU A 300 -4.53 -1.27 4.50
C LEU A 300 -4.11 -0.65 3.16
N ALA A 301 -3.26 -1.30 2.38
CA ALA A 301 -2.71 -0.77 1.13
C ALA A 301 -3.79 -0.55 0.06
N GLU A 302 -4.67 -1.51 -0.13
CA GLU A 302 -5.80 -1.38 -1.07
C GLU A 302 -6.75 -0.27 -0.66
N LEU A 303 -7.07 -0.16 0.64
CA LEU A 303 -7.93 0.90 1.14
C LEU A 303 -7.30 2.28 0.96
N GLN A 304 -6.01 2.44 1.26
CA GLN A 304 -5.27 3.68 1.03
C GLN A 304 -5.25 4.05 -0.45
N SER A 305 -5.05 3.08 -1.36
CA SER A 305 -5.10 3.33 -2.79
C SER A 305 -6.47 3.77 -3.28
N ASP A 306 -7.53 3.12 -2.81
CA ASP A 306 -8.89 3.49 -3.20
C ASP A 306 -9.31 4.84 -2.61
N CYS A 307 -8.94 5.16 -1.36
CA CYS A 307 -9.16 6.48 -0.76
C CYS A 307 -8.40 7.59 -1.50
N THR A 308 -7.17 7.30 -1.97
CA THR A 308 -6.42 8.25 -2.81
C THR A 308 -7.16 8.53 -4.12
N LYS A 309 -7.75 7.52 -4.77
CA LYS A 309 -8.51 7.67 -6.02
C LYS A 309 -9.85 8.37 -5.82
N LEU A 310 -10.59 7.99 -4.76
CA LEU A 310 -11.95 8.45 -4.51
C LEU A 310 -11.99 9.85 -3.89
N PHE A 311 -11.02 10.14 -3.03
CA PHE A 311 -11.08 11.29 -2.14
C PHE A 311 -9.89 12.24 -2.28
N HIS A 312 -8.87 11.86 -3.03
CA HIS A 312 -7.61 12.60 -3.17
C HIS A 312 -6.92 12.90 -1.83
N ILE A 313 -7.03 11.97 -0.88
CA ILE A 313 -6.34 12.02 0.42
C ILE A 313 -5.08 11.16 0.44
N SER A 314 -4.16 11.51 1.31
CA SER A 314 -2.91 10.76 1.46
C SER A 314 -3.12 9.43 2.17
N PRO A 315 -2.21 8.46 2.01
CA PRO A 315 -2.22 7.22 2.78
C PRO A 315 -2.13 7.43 4.29
N ASP A 316 -1.39 8.45 4.76
CA ASP A 316 -1.29 8.82 6.17
C ASP A 316 -2.64 9.32 6.71
N GLU A 317 -3.32 10.20 5.97
CA GLU A 317 -4.66 10.68 6.32
C GLU A 317 -5.68 9.53 6.36
N THR A 318 -5.61 8.62 5.38
CA THR A 318 -6.46 7.41 5.37
C THR A 318 -6.22 6.56 6.62
N LEU A 319 -4.96 6.32 6.98
CA LEU A 319 -4.61 5.54 8.17
C LEU A 319 -5.15 6.19 9.46
N ASN A 320 -5.04 7.51 9.59
CA ASN A 320 -5.56 8.24 10.75
C ASN A 320 -7.08 8.10 10.85
N ILE A 321 -7.80 8.22 9.74
CA ILE A 321 -9.26 8.02 9.70
C ILE A 321 -9.64 6.61 10.14
N ILE A 322 -9.04 5.58 9.56
CA ILE A 322 -9.43 4.19 9.88
C ILE A 322 -8.97 3.77 11.27
N GLN A 323 -7.91 4.36 11.80
CA GLN A 323 -7.49 4.17 13.17
C GLN A 323 -8.55 4.74 14.15
N ASP A 324 -9.08 5.94 13.87
CA ASP A 324 -10.17 6.53 14.66
C ASP A 324 -11.45 5.68 14.56
N LEU A 325 -11.79 5.16 13.37
CA LEU A 325 -12.92 4.25 13.16
C LEU A 325 -12.74 2.93 13.94
N TYR A 326 -11.54 2.38 13.98
CA TYR A 326 -11.21 1.21 14.80
C TYR A 326 -11.38 1.49 16.29
N GLU A 327 -10.82 2.60 16.77
CA GLU A 327 -10.94 3.00 18.17
C GLU A 327 -12.39 3.30 18.61
N LYS A 328 -13.27 3.64 17.65
CA LYS A 328 -14.72 3.81 17.85
C LYS A 328 -15.51 2.51 17.64
N LYS A 329 -14.86 1.37 17.58
CA LYS A 329 -15.44 0.03 17.41
C LYS A 329 -16.18 -0.18 16.08
N LEU A 330 -15.99 0.70 15.09
CA LEU A 330 -16.67 0.63 13.79
C LEU A 330 -16.00 -0.35 12.83
N LEU A 331 -14.65 -0.42 12.85
CA LEU A 331 -13.86 -1.29 12.01
C LEU A 331 -12.99 -2.26 12.83
N THR A 332 -12.52 -3.32 12.19
CA THR A 332 -11.47 -4.20 12.71
C THR A 332 -10.09 -3.53 12.60
N TYR A 333 -9.05 -4.17 13.16
CA TYR A 333 -7.71 -3.62 13.21
C TYR A 333 -7.19 -3.21 11.83
N PRO A 334 -6.71 -1.97 11.65
CA PRO A 334 -6.47 -1.43 10.31
C PRO A 334 -5.12 -1.80 9.70
N ARG A 335 -4.12 -2.18 10.51
CA ARG A 335 -2.77 -2.47 10.01
C ARG A 335 -2.63 -3.95 9.68
N THR A 336 -3.26 -4.38 8.61
CA THR A 336 -3.22 -5.76 8.11
C THR A 336 -2.87 -5.79 6.63
N ASP A 337 -2.12 -6.80 6.22
CA ASP A 337 -1.85 -7.11 4.82
C ASP A 337 -2.83 -8.19 4.28
N ALA A 338 -3.63 -8.83 5.14
CA ALA A 338 -4.62 -9.84 4.73
C ALA A 338 -5.86 -9.24 4.08
N ARG A 339 -6.37 -9.91 3.07
CA ARG A 339 -7.57 -9.54 2.29
C ARG A 339 -8.70 -10.56 2.39
N VAL A 340 -8.64 -11.40 3.40
CA VAL A 340 -9.57 -12.52 3.63
C VAL A 340 -10.05 -12.54 5.07
N LEU A 341 -11.13 -13.26 5.33
CA LEU A 341 -11.65 -13.56 6.67
C LEU A 341 -10.93 -14.78 7.24
N SER A 342 -10.86 -14.87 8.56
CA SER A 342 -10.56 -16.13 9.23
C SER A 342 -11.81 -17.03 9.29
N SER A 343 -11.60 -18.34 9.38
CA SER A 343 -12.68 -19.31 9.56
C SER A 343 -13.51 -19.02 10.82
N ALA A 344 -12.86 -18.55 11.88
CA ALA A 344 -13.55 -18.18 13.13
C ALA A 344 -14.52 -17.00 12.91
N VAL A 345 -14.09 -15.95 12.20
CA VAL A 345 -14.93 -14.78 11.89
C VAL A 345 -16.04 -15.14 10.90
N ALA A 346 -15.72 -15.94 9.89
CA ALA A 346 -16.69 -16.37 8.88
C ALA A 346 -17.91 -17.08 9.50
N LYS A 347 -17.72 -17.84 10.61
CA LYS A 347 -18.80 -18.55 11.33
C LYS A 347 -19.79 -17.61 12.02
N VAL A 348 -19.38 -16.42 12.42
CA VAL A 348 -20.20 -15.45 13.16
C VAL A 348 -20.49 -14.18 12.36
N ILE A 349 -20.23 -14.19 11.06
CA ILE A 349 -20.25 -13.01 10.19
C ILE A 349 -21.65 -12.38 10.09
N ASP A 350 -22.71 -13.16 10.32
CA ASP A 350 -24.10 -12.66 10.37
C ASP A 350 -24.30 -11.59 11.44
N GLN A 351 -23.53 -11.61 12.54
CA GLN A 351 -23.60 -10.59 13.59
C GLN A 351 -23.16 -9.22 13.05
N ASN A 352 -22.07 -9.18 12.26
CA ASN A 352 -21.59 -7.97 11.60
C ASN A 352 -22.68 -7.43 10.64
N ILE A 353 -23.27 -8.32 9.83
CA ILE A 353 -24.31 -7.95 8.85
C ILE A 353 -25.58 -7.45 9.55
N ARG A 354 -26.02 -8.09 10.66
CA ARG A 354 -27.16 -7.63 11.49
C ARG A 354 -26.90 -6.24 12.08
N GLY A 355 -25.68 -5.94 12.49
CA GLY A 355 -25.31 -4.59 12.90
C GLY A 355 -25.53 -3.58 11.78
N LEU A 356 -25.04 -3.89 10.57
CA LEU A 356 -25.13 -3.01 9.40
C LEU A 356 -26.55 -2.84 8.86
N SER A 357 -27.48 -3.76 9.12
CA SER A 357 -28.89 -3.60 8.73
C SER A 357 -29.57 -2.39 9.38
N LYS A 358 -28.97 -1.85 10.46
CA LYS A 358 -29.42 -0.62 11.13
C LYS A 358 -28.92 0.66 10.46
N LEU A 359 -28.01 0.55 9.46
CA LEU A 359 -27.43 1.70 8.78
C LEU A 359 -28.20 2.03 7.50
N PRO A 360 -28.94 3.16 7.42
CA PRO A 360 -29.87 3.45 6.33
C PRO A 360 -29.24 3.33 4.93
N ALA A 361 -28.00 3.78 4.76
CA ALA A 361 -27.28 3.77 3.46
C ALA A 361 -27.06 2.37 2.87
N VAL A 362 -27.13 1.31 3.67
CA VAL A 362 -26.84 -0.08 3.26
C VAL A 362 -27.82 -1.11 3.83
N SER A 363 -28.83 -0.67 4.58
CA SER A 363 -29.80 -1.56 5.26
C SER A 363 -30.50 -2.51 4.30
N GLU A 364 -30.88 -2.05 3.11
CA GLU A 364 -31.51 -2.88 2.09
C GLU A 364 -30.61 -4.06 1.70
N TYR A 365 -29.34 -3.78 1.44
CA TYR A 365 -28.37 -4.81 1.05
C TYR A 365 -28.07 -5.79 2.17
N ALA A 366 -27.92 -5.29 3.39
CA ALA A 366 -27.66 -6.13 4.57
C ALA A 366 -28.86 -7.04 4.88
N ASN A 367 -30.09 -6.51 4.84
CA ASN A 367 -31.30 -7.29 5.03
C ASN A 367 -31.46 -8.37 3.95
N HIS A 368 -31.22 -8.03 2.68
CA HIS A 368 -31.27 -9.00 1.59
C HIS A 368 -30.30 -10.17 1.81
N ILE A 369 -29.08 -9.90 2.26
CA ILE A 369 -28.07 -10.94 2.59
C ILE A 369 -28.60 -11.85 3.70
N LEU A 370 -29.19 -11.28 4.76
CA LEU A 370 -29.72 -12.03 5.90
C LEU A 370 -30.93 -12.89 5.53
N GLU A 371 -31.90 -12.33 4.83
CA GLU A 371 -33.12 -13.01 4.40
C GLU A 371 -32.87 -14.16 3.44
N LYS A 372 -31.96 -13.95 2.48
CA LYS A 372 -31.58 -15.00 1.51
C LYS A 372 -30.51 -15.95 2.05
N GLY A 373 -29.93 -15.67 3.21
CA GLY A 373 -28.88 -16.51 3.80
C GLY A 373 -27.59 -16.57 2.97
N LEU A 374 -27.26 -15.49 2.23
CA LEU A 374 -26.13 -15.47 1.30
C LEU A 374 -24.76 -15.62 1.99
N PHE A 375 -24.70 -15.35 3.30
CA PHE A 375 -23.49 -15.48 4.12
C PHE A 375 -23.12 -16.93 4.49
N ARG A 376 -24.07 -17.89 4.38
CA ARG A 376 -23.90 -19.26 4.92
C ARG A 376 -22.71 -20.03 4.35
N ASN A 377 -22.33 -19.74 3.12
CA ASN A 377 -21.24 -20.44 2.42
C ASN A 377 -19.92 -19.65 2.38
N ILE A 378 -19.82 -18.53 3.11
CA ILE A 378 -18.65 -17.66 3.05
C ILE A 378 -17.37 -18.36 3.54
N GLU A 379 -17.49 -19.26 4.53
CA GLU A 379 -16.37 -20.04 5.08
C GLU A 379 -15.69 -20.89 4.00
N LYS A 380 -16.45 -21.41 3.02
CA LYS A 380 -15.91 -22.24 1.93
C LYS A 380 -15.55 -21.46 0.67
N SER A 381 -15.62 -20.15 0.73
CA SER A 381 -15.34 -19.27 -0.41
C SER A 381 -13.90 -18.79 -0.45
N LYS A 382 -13.49 -18.19 -1.59
CA LYS A 382 -12.18 -17.53 -1.72
C LYS A 382 -11.97 -16.34 -0.77
N TYR A 383 -13.00 -15.91 -0.05
CA TYR A 383 -12.94 -14.78 0.89
C TYR A 383 -12.59 -15.22 2.31
N THR A 384 -12.44 -16.52 2.57
CA THR A 384 -12.01 -17.09 3.85
C THR A 384 -10.82 -18.01 3.62
N ASP A 385 -9.68 -17.71 4.26
CA ASP A 385 -8.46 -18.50 4.10
C ASP A 385 -7.47 -18.21 5.24
N ASP A 386 -7.46 -19.06 6.26
CA ASP A 386 -6.57 -18.88 7.44
C ASP A 386 -5.07 -18.90 7.07
N LYS A 387 -4.69 -19.55 5.97
CA LYS A 387 -3.28 -19.61 5.53
C LYS A 387 -2.76 -18.28 4.97
N LYS A 388 -3.65 -17.36 4.59
CA LYS A 388 -3.31 -16.02 4.09
C LYS A 388 -3.37 -14.95 5.18
N ILE A 389 -3.47 -15.35 6.43
CA ILE A 389 -3.52 -14.46 7.58
C ILE A 389 -2.26 -14.70 8.40
N THR A 390 -1.44 -13.67 8.58
CA THR A 390 -0.28 -13.70 9.46
C THR A 390 -0.68 -13.28 10.87
N ASP A 391 -1.10 -12.03 11.04
CA ASP A 391 -1.44 -11.44 12.33
C ASP A 391 -2.93 -11.13 12.46
N HIS A 392 -3.53 -10.52 11.42
CA HIS A 392 -4.91 -10.07 11.39
C HIS A 392 -5.58 -10.39 10.07
N TYR A 393 -6.88 -10.66 10.10
CA TYR A 393 -7.70 -10.76 8.90
C TYR A 393 -8.02 -9.37 8.31
N ALA A 394 -8.71 -9.32 7.18
CA ALA A 394 -9.03 -8.12 6.44
C ALA A 394 -9.75 -7.04 7.28
N ILE A 395 -9.67 -5.79 6.84
CA ILE A 395 -10.42 -4.67 7.42
C ILE A 395 -11.90 -4.83 7.04
N ILE A 396 -12.74 -5.03 8.05
CA ILE A 396 -14.19 -5.17 7.89
C ILE A 396 -14.95 -4.33 8.92
N PRO A 397 -16.21 -3.96 8.66
CA PRO A 397 -17.06 -3.34 9.67
C PRO A 397 -17.42 -4.36 10.76
N THR A 398 -17.41 -3.93 12.01
CA THR A 398 -17.81 -4.77 13.15
C THR A 398 -19.33 -4.93 13.31
N GLY A 399 -20.09 -4.00 12.70
CA GLY A 399 -21.54 -3.87 12.94
C GLY A 399 -21.88 -3.20 14.28
N GLN A 400 -20.88 -2.75 15.02
CA GLN A 400 -21.02 -2.06 16.32
C GLN A 400 -20.56 -0.61 16.22
N GLY A 401 -20.71 0.16 17.30
CA GLY A 401 -20.23 1.55 17.38
C GLY A 401 -21.00 2.55 16.51
N LEU A 402 -22.10 2.16 15.87
CA LEU A 402 -22.80 2.97 14.86
C LEU A 402 -23.30 4.32 15.36
N SER A 403 -23.53 4.48 16.65
CA SER A 403 -23.91 5.77 17.27
C SER A 403 -22.81 6.84 17.12
N ALA A 404 -21.55 6.44 16.97
CA ALA A 404 -20.44 7.37 16.77
C ALA A 404 -20.47 8.05 15.39
N LEU A 405 -21.13 7.44 14.39
CA LEU A 405 -21.15 7.95 13.00
C LEU A 405 -21.71 9.37 12.88
N SER A 406 -22.70 9.72 13.70
CA SER A 406 -23.33 11.05 13.68
C SER A 406 -22.38 12.19 14.10
N SER A 407 -21.33 11.87 14.85
CA SER A 407 -20.34 12.83 15.33
C SER A 407 -19.07 12.88 14.49
N LEU A 408 -18.96 12.02 13.46
CA LEU A 408 -17.76 11.93 12.61
C LEU A 408 -17.78 12.97 11.46
N PRO A 409 -16.60 13.46 11.06
CA PRO A 409 -16.47 14.23 9.83
C PRO A 409 -17.00 13.46 8.61
N LYS A 410 -17.56 14.17 7.63
CA LYS A 410 -18.10 13.59 6.38
C LYS A 410 -17.09 12.66 5.71
N ARG A 411 -15.82 13.04 5.64
CA ARG A 411 -14.76 12.22 5.05
C ARG A 411 -14.61 10.86 5.76
N SER A 412 -14.68 10.85 7.09
CA SER A 412 -14.60 9.60 7.86
C SER A 412 -15.79 8.68 7.60
N THR A 413 -16.99 9.23 7.47
CA THR A 413 -18.18 8.45 7.12
C THR A 413 -18.12 7.92 5.69
N ASP A 414 -17.56 8.66 4.73
CA ASP A 414 -17.37 8.21 3.35
C ASP A 414 -16.36 7.05 3.27
N VAL A 415 -15.26 7.14 4.02
CA VAL A 415 -14.28 6.05 4.13
C VAL A 415 -14.92 4.82 4.79
N TYR A 416 -15.71 5.01 5.84
CA TYR A 416 -16.46 3.91 6.47
C TYR A 416 -17.44 3.25 5.48
N GLU A 417 -18.21 4.03 4.73
CA GLU A 417 -19.11 3.51 3.69
C GLU A 417 -18.34 2.70 2.63
N THR A 418 -17.15 3.16 2.26
CA THR A 418 -16.29 2.45 1.30
C THR A 418 -15.95 1.04 1.79
N VAL A 419 -15.59 0.90 3.07
CA VAL A 419 -15.30 -0.42 3.67
C VAL A 419 -16.56 -1.26 3.79
N VAL A 420 -17.68 -0.68 4.25
CA VAL A 420 -18.95 -1.38 4.40
C VAL A 420 -19.43 -1.97 3.07
N ARG A 421 -19.43 -1.17 2.01
CA ARG A 421 -19.89 -1.64 0.69
C ARG A 421 -18.97 -2.70 0.10
N ARG A 422 -17.66 -2.59 0.26
CA ARG A 422 -16.71 -3.64 -0.12
C ARG A 422 -17.01 -4.94 0.65
N PHE A 423 -17.26 -4.85 1.94
CA PHE A 423 -17.61 -6.01 2.79
C PHE A 423 -18.92 -6.66 2.35
N LEU A 424 -20.00 -5.89 2.17
CA LEU A 424 -21.29 -6.44 1.75
C LEU A 424 -21.23 -7.03 0.34
N SER A 425 -20.38 -6.50 -0.53
CA SER A 425 -20.28 -6.95 -1.94
C SER A 425 -19.88 -8.42 -2.09
N ILE A 426 -19.09 -8.99 -1.14
CA ILE A 426 -18.61 -10.37 -1.25
C ILE A 426 -19.70 -11.43 -1.10
N PHE A 427 -20.85 -11.05 -0.55
CA PHE A 427 -22.02 -11.93 -0.38
C PHE A 427 -22.95 -11.93 -1.59
N TYR A 428 -22.74 -11.01 -2.55
CA TYR A 428 -23.54 -10.92 -3.76
C TYR A 428 -22.96 -11.76 -4.90
N PRO A 429 -23.80 -12.18 -5.86
CA PRO A 429 -23.33 -12.92 -7.03
C PRO A 429 -22.37 -12.06 -7.88
N PRO A 430 -21.55 -12.69 -8.73
CA PRO A 430 -20.74 -11.98 -9.70
C PRO A 430 -21.56 -11.05 -10.58
N ALA A 431 -20.96 -9.96 -11.04
CA ALA A 431 -21.50 -9.19 -12.14
C ALA A 431 -21.31 -9.97 -13.45
N GLU A 432 -22.35 -10.03 -14.29
CA GLU A 432 -22.31 -10.72 -15.56
C GLU A 432 -22.31 -9.74 -16.73
N TYR A 433 -21.52 -10.05 -17.72
CA TYR A 433 -21.40 -9.28 -18.94
C TYR A 433 -21.54 -10.22 -20.14
N LYS A 434 -22.31 -9.79 -21.14
CA LYS A 434 -22.26 -10.40 -22.47
C LYS A 434 -21.06 -9.84 -23.20
N LYS A 435 -20.03 -10.65 -23.42
CA LYS A 435 -18.90 -10.30 -24.28
C LYS A 435 -19.19 -10.76 -25.67
N ILE A 436 -19.30 -9.82 -26.59
CA ILE A 436 -19.52 -10.08 -28.02
C ILE A 436 -18.26 -9.66 -28.76
N THR A 437 -17.63 -10.57 -29.48
CA THR A 437 -16.55 -10.29 -30.42
C THR A 437 -17.08 -10.55 -31.84
N LEU A 438 -16.89 -9.57 -32.72
CA LEU A 438 -17.33 -9.61 -34.12
C LEU A 438 -16.11 -9.39 -35.01
N ASP A 439 -15.87 -10.34 -35.91
CA ASP A 439 -14.88 -10.22 -36.98
C ASP A 439 -15.61 -10.17 -38.32
N VAL A 440 -15.36 -9.10 -39.04
CA VAL A 440 -15.93 -8.87 -40.39
C VAL A 440 -14.81 -8.92 -41.43
N GLU A 441 -15.00 -9.71 -42.43
CA GLU A 441 -14.11 -9.76 -43.59
C GLU A 441 -14.58 -8.77 -44.66
N SER A 442 -13.66 -7.97 -45.18
CA SER A 442 -13.80 -7.06 -46.29
C SER A 442 -12.60 -7.25 -47.22
N ASN A 443 -12.85 -7.80 -48.40
CA ASN A 443 -11.84 -8.03 -49.44
C ASN A 443 -10.57 -8.76 -48.91
N GLY A 444 -10.76 -9.83 -48.13
CA GLY A 444 -9.67 -10.64 -47.55
C GLY A 444 -9.03 -10.09 -46.28
N GLU A 445 -9.35 -8.89 -45.88
CA GLU A 445 -8.88 -8.26 -44.66
C GLU A 445 -9.94 -8.35 -43.55
N THR A 446 -9.50 -8.40 -42.28
CA THR A 446 -10.40 -8.57 -41.13
C THR A 446 -10.49 -7.30 -40.28
N LEU A 447 -11.72 -6.86 -40.04
CA LEU A 447 -12.00 -5.78 -39.10
C LEU A 447 -12.74 -6.35 -37.87
N SER A 448 -12.27 -6.04 -36.67
CA SER A 448 -12.75 -6.63 -35.42
C SER A 448 -13.39 -5.59 -34.51
N ALA A 449 -14.46 -5.96 -33.82
CA ALA A 449 -15.05 -5.19 -32.74
C ALA A 449 -15.28 -6.08 -31.52
N SER A 450 -15.11 -5.52 -30.32
CA SER A 450 -15.36 -6.24 -29.07
C SER A 450 -16.16 -5.39 -28.11
N PHE A 451 -17.24 -5.95 -27.59
CA PHE A 451 -18.19 -5.27 -26.70
C PHE A 451 -18.33 -6.06 -25.41
N LYS A 452 -18.47 -5.32 -24.32
CA LYS A 452 -18.75 -5.86 -23.01
C LYS A 452 -20.02 -5.19 -22.48
N ILE A 453 -21.15 -5.86 -22.65
CA ILE A 453 -22.48 -5.33 -22.34
C ILE A 453 -22.87 -5.86 -20.95
N PRO A 454 -23.16 -4.99 -19.94
CA PRO A 454 -23.66 -5.44 -18.66
C PRO A 454 -24.99 -6.19 -18.83
N SER A 455 -25.10 -7.41 -18.30
CA SER A 455 -26.35 -8.19 -18.28
C SER A 455 -26.93 -8.29 -16.85
N GLU A 456 -26.07 -8.55 -15.86
CA GLU A 456 -26.48 -8.60 -14.46
C GLU A 456 -25.50 -7.76 -13.62
N LYS A 457 -26.03 -6.84 -12.82
CA LYS A 457 -25.20 -5.99 -11.95
C LYS A 457 -24.50 -6.77 -10.83
N GLY A 458 -25.16 -7.81 -10.31
CA GLY A 458 -24.64 -8.59 -9.20
C GLY A 458 -24.13 -7.67 -8.05
N TYR A 459 -22.93 -7.92 -7.57
CA TYR A 459 -22.31 -7.14 -6.49
C TYR A 459 -22.12 -5.65 -6.82
N LEU A 460 -22.12 -5.25 -8.07
CA LEU A 460 -21.96 -3.83 -8.45
C LEU A 460 -23.12 -2.97 -7.94
N SER A 461 -24.29 -3.54 -7.70
CA SER A 461 -25.42 -2.84 -7.09
C SER A 461 -25.08 -2.33 -5.67
N VAL A 462 -24.27 -3.09 -4.94
CA VAL A 462 -23.82 -2.74 -3.58
C VAL A 462 -22.73 -1.65 -3.63
N MET A 463 -21.97 -1.57 -4.74
CA MET A 463 -20.83 -0.65 -4.88
C MET A 463 -21.22 0.76 -5.36
N ASP A 464 -22.51 1.07 -5.45
CA ASP A 464 -23.02 2.41 -5.73
C ASP A 464 -22.87 3.30 -4.49
N TYR A 465 -21.77 4.03 -4.38
CA TYR A 465 -21.48 4.88 -3.22
C TYR A 465 -22.39 6.11 -3.15
N SER A 466 -22.85 6.46 -1.95
CA SER A 466 -23.76 7.59 -1.72
C SER A 466 -23.12 8.96 -2.06
N PHE A 467 -21.81 9.04 -2.01
CA PHE A 467 -21.02 10.25 -2.26
C PHE A 467 -20.58 10.41 -3.72
N GLN A 468 -20.81 9.43 -4.59
CA GLN A 468 -20.47 9.50 -6.02
C GLN A 468 -21.68 9.96 -6.83
N LYS A 469 -21.45 10.91 -7.74
CA LYS A 469 -22.43 11.23 -8.77
C LYS A 469 -22.54 10.04 -9.72
N LYS A 470 -23.77 9.62 -10.02
CA LYS A 470 -24.01 8.64 -11.06
C LYS A 470 -23.66 9.26 -12.42
N GLU A 471 -22.53 8.86 -12.98
CA GLU A 471 -22.23 9.17 -14.38
C GLU A 471 -23.05 8.17 -15.21
N GLU A 472 -23.92 8.69 -16.05
CA GLU A 472 -24.50 7.93 -17.14
C GLU A 472 -23.37 7.65 -18.14
N LYS A 473 -22.77 6.45 -18.05
CA LYS A 473 -21.87 6.00 -19.11
C LYS A 473 -22.71 5.78 -20.35
N GLU A 474 -22.38 6.47 -21.43
CA GLU A 474 -22.92 6.17 -22.75
C GLU A 474 -22.73 4.68 -23.04
N GLY A 475 -23.80 3.94 -22.98
CA GLY A 475 -23.86 2.54 -23.34
C GLY A 475 -23.89 2.37 -24.86
N ILE A 476 -23.65 1.16 -25.32
CA ILE A 476 -23.92 0.78 -26.70
C ILE A 476 -25.40 1.02 -26.97
N SER A 477 -25.73 1.64 -28.12
CA SER A 477 -27.12 1.89 -28.50
C SER A 477 -27.92 0.59 -28.60
N GLN A 478 -29.23 0.66 -28.37
CA GLN A 478 -30.10 -0.51 -28.46
C GLN A 478 -30.06 -1.10 -29.89
N GLU A 479 -30.00 -0.25 -30.91
CA GLU A 479 -29.85 -0.68 -32.34
C GLU A 479 -28.59 -1.53 -32.55
N SER A 480 -27.48 -1.11 -31.96
CA SER A 480 -26.22 -1.87 -32.04
C SER A 480 -26.33 -3.23 -31.36
N ILE A 481 -27.02 -3.29 -30.19
CA ILE A 481 -27.25 -4.54 -29.45
C ILE A 481 -28.13 -5.50 -30.30
N ASP A 482 -29.19 -4.97 -30.90
CA ASP A 482 -30.13 -5.75 -31.72
C ASP A 482 -29.44 -6.27 -32.96
N LEU A 483 -28.64 -5.45 -33.64
CA LEU A 483 -27.83 -5.91 -34.77
C LEU A 483 -26.89 -7.04 -34.35
N LEU A 484 -26.07 -6.83 -33.29
CA LEU A 484 -25.14 -7.84 -32.80
C LEU A 484 -25.82 -9.15 -32.41
N ASN A 485 -27.06 -9.08 -31.91
CA ASN A 485 -27.84 -10.27 -31.57
C ASN A 485 -28.33 -11.01 -32.82
N SER A 486 -28.65 -10.31 -33.90
CA SER A 486 -29.15 -10.88 -35.16
C SER A 486 -28.05 -11.51 -36.02
N LEU A 487 -26.81 -11.02 -35.95
CA LEU A 487 -25.71 -11.46 -36.79
C LEU A 487 -25.28 -12.91 -36.46
N LYS A 488 -24.94 -13.64 -37.55
CA LYS A 488 -24.38 -14.99 -37.53
C LYS A 488 -23.18 -15.05 -38.46
N LYS A 489 -22.33 -16.08 -38.32
CA LYS A 489 -21.26 -16.34 -39.27
C LYS A 489 -21.83 -16.40 -40.70
N GLY A 490 -21.23 -15.66 -41.61
CA GLY A 490 -21.66 -15.57 -43.00
C GLY A 490 -22.71 -14.49 -43.30
N SER A 491 -23.26 -13.80 -42.29
CA SER A 491 -24.19 -12.68 -42.50
C SER A 491 -23.54 -11.57 -43.34
N PRO A 492 -24.21 -11.04 -44.40
CA PRO A 492 -23.72 -9.85 -45.08
C PRO A 492 -23.86 -8.62 -44.19
N VAL A 493 -22.89 -7.74 -44.26
CA VAL A 493 -22.88 -6.44 -43.56
C VAL A 493 -22.30 -5.39 -44.48
N ARG A 494 -22.61 -4.11 -44.20
CA ARG A 494 -22.11 -3.00 -45.03
C ARG A 494 -21.41 -1.98 -44.14
N PHE A 495 -20.26 -1.51 -44.60
CA PHE A 495 -19.56 -0.39 -43.98
C PHE A 495 -20.03 0.93 -44.61
N SER A 496 -20.45 1.88 -43.78
CA SER A 496 -20.83 3.21 -44.23
C SER A 496 -19.60 4.09 -44.53
N SER A 497 -18.50 3.83 -43.85
CA SER A 497 -17.25 4.58 -44.03
C SER A 497 -16.04 3.82 -43.52
N PHE A 498 -14.88 4.18 -44.06
CA PHE A 498 -13.56 3.82 -43.50
C PHE A 498 -12.75 5.08 -43.23
N LYS A 499 -11.98 5.08 -42.14
CA LYS A 499 -11.10 6.19 -41.78
C LYS A 499 -9.78 5.68 -41.20
N VAL A 500 -8.72 6.45 -41.41
CA VAL A 500 -7.47 6.27 -40.69
C VAL A 500 -7.57 7.06 -39.39
N LYS A 501 -7.26 6.42 -38.28
CA LYS A 501 -7.21 7.04 -36.95
C LYS A 501 -5.77 7.04 -36.46
N GLU A 502 -5.22 8.24 -36.31
CA GLU A 502 -3.91 8.41 -35.70
C GLU A 502 -3.97 8.16 -34.20
N GLY A 503 -2.98 7.48 -33.69
CA GLY A 503 -2.70 7.27 -32.28
C GLY A 503 -1.24 7.52 -31.97
N GLU A 504 -0.93 7.73 -30.72
CA GLU A 504 0.44 7.94 -30.26
C GLU A 504 0.69 7.10 -29.00
N THR A 505 1.87 6.51 -28.88
CA THR A 505 2.27 5.83 -27.66
C THR A 505 2.38 6.82 -26.50
N THR A 506 2.00 6.40 -25.31
CA THR A 506 2.06 7.23 -24.10
C THR A 506 3.11 6.70 -23.12
N PRO A 507 3.82 7.59 -22.40
CA PRO A 507 4.75 7.16 -21.37
C PRO A 507 4.02 6.47 -20.20
N PRO A 508 4.74 5.72 -19.36
CA PRO A 508 4.14 5.15 -18.15
C PRO A 508 3.64 6.27 -17.24
N LYS A 509 2.55 6.01 -16.53
CA LYS A 509 1.98 7.01 -15.59
C LYS A 509 2.89 7.20 -14.38
N ARG A 510 3.01 8.45 -13.89
CA ARG A 510 3.64 8.74 -12.61
C ARG A 510 2.91 8.02 -11.48
N TYR A 511 3.65 7.73 -10.41
CA TYR A 511 3.02 7.21 -9.21
C TYR A 511 2.18 8.28 -8.51
N THR A 512 0.98 7.90 -8.07
CA THR A 512 0.27 8.60 -7.00
C THR A 512 0.67 8.01 -5.66
N THR A 513 0.39 8.69 -4.55
CA THR A 513 0.66 8.14 -3.21
C THR A 513 0.02 6.77 -3.02
N GLY A 514 -1.25 6.59 -3.45
CA GLY A 514 -1.94 5.30 -3.37
C GLY A 514 -1.35 4.22 -4.27
N SER A 515 -0.99 4.55 -5.52
CA SER A 515 -0.36 3.57 -6.42
C SER A 515 1.07 3.21 -5.97
N MET A 516 1.77 4.11 -5.27
CA MET A 516 3.07 3.84 -4.69
C MET A 516 2.96 2.85 -3.52
N ILE A 517 1.97 3.01 -2.65
CA ILE A 517 1.68 2.04 -1.57
C ILE A 517 1.45 0.64 -2.14
N LEU A 518 0.64 0.52 -3.20
CA LEU A 518 0.43 -0.78 -3.86
C LEU A 518 1.70 -1.32 -4.53
N ALA A 519 2.54 -0.45 -5.11
CA ALA A 519 3.81 -0.87 -5.68
C ALA A 519 4.78 -1.36 -4.59
N MET A 520 4.77 -0.74 -3.41
CA MET A 520 5.54 -1.21 -2.24
C MET A 520 5.03 -2.56 -1.74
N GLU A 521 3.72 -2.74 -1.64
CA GLU A 521 3.12 -4.02 -1.22
C GLU A 521 3.43 -5.15 -2.20
N ASN A 522 3.38 -4.86 -3.50
CA ASN A 522 3.59 -5.83 -4.56
C ASN A 522 5.01 -5.77 -5.15
N ALA A 523 5.99 -5.32 -4.39
CA ALA A 523 7.36 -5.14 -4.88
C ALA A 523 7.99 -6.43 -5.41
N GLY A 524 7.58 -7.59 -4.91
CA GLY A 524 7.97 -8.89 -5.45
C GLY A 524 7.71 -9.04 -6.96
N ASN A 525 6.66 -8.41 -7.47
CA ASN A 525 6.35 -8.44 -8.92
C ASN A 525 7.32 -7.61 -9.77
N LEU A 526 8.14 -6.75 -9.15
CA LEU A 526 9.13 -5.91 -9.82
C LEU A 526 10.50 -6.61 -9.92
N ILE A 527 10.64 -7.81 -9.38
CA ILE A 527 11.87 -8.58 -9.34
C ILE A 527 12.00 -9.36 -10.65
N GLU A 528 13.10 -9.16 -11.37
CA GLU A 528 13.36 -9.82 -12.65
C GLU A 528 13.77 -11.29 -12.47
N ASP A 529 14.50 -11.61 -11.41
CA ASP A 529 14.90 -12.96 -11.04
C ASP A 529 13.67 -13.78 -10.60
N GLU A 530 13.39 -14.85 -11.33
CA GLU A 530 12.17 -15.65 -11.15
C GLU A 530 12.19 -16.46 -9.84
N GLU A 531 13.35 -16.99 -9.46
CA GLU A 531 13.50 -17.77 -8.22
C GLU A 531 13.36 -16.84 -6.99
N LEU A 532 14.01 -15.70 -7.02
CA LEU A 532 13.90 -14.68 -5.98
C LEU A 532 12.48 -14.09 -5.92
N ARG A 533 11.84 -13.91 -7.08
CA ARG A 533 10.45 -13.45 -7.18
C ARG A 533 9.48 -14.41 -6.49
N GLU A 534 9.57 -15.70 -6.76
CA GLU A 534 8.70 -16.71 -6.11
C GLU A 534 8.92 -16.75 -4.59
N GLN A 535 10.16 -16.60 -4.13
CA GLN A 535 10.49 -16.58 -2.71
C GLN A 535 9.96 -15.33 -1.99
N ILE A 536 9.85 -14.19 -2.68
CA ILE A 536 9.52 -12.87 -2.10
C ILE A 536 8.13 -12.38 -2.55
N LYS A 537 7.41 -13.15 -3.36
CA LYS A 537 6.13 -12.78 -3.96
C LYS A 537 5.06 -12.34 -2.94
N SER A 538 5.12 -12.86 -1.73
CA SER A 538 4.23 -12.49 -0.63
C SER A 538 4.78 -11.35 0.24
N GLN A 539 6.03 -10.93 0.02
CA GLN A 539 6.69 -9.90 0.82
C GLN A 539 6.73 -8.57 0.07
N GLY A 540 6.18 -7.53 0.68
CA GLY A 540 6.32 -6.16 0.20
C GLY A 540 7.60 -5.50 0.76
N ILE A 541 7.89 -4.30 0.29
CA ILE A 541 8.86 -3.40 0.92
C ILE A 541 8.16 -2.52 1.94
N GLY A 542 8.70 -2.49 3.16
CA GLY A 542 8.02 -1.90 4.31
C GLY A 542 6.78 -2.69 4.74
N THR A 543 6.29 -2.41 5.93
CA THR A 543 5.07 -3.02 6.46
C THR A 543 3.86 -2.10 6.26
N SER A 544 2.66 -2.66 6.39
CA SER A 544 1.40 -1.89 6.44
C SER A 544 1.48 -0.70 7.41
N ALA A 545 2.15 -0.87 8.55
CA ALA A 545 2.30 0.20 9.54
C ALA A 545 3.21 1.37 9.08
N THR A 546 4.21 1.13 8.22
CA THR A 546 5.28 2.09 7.94
C THR A 546 5.26 2.71 6.55
N ARG A 547 4.60 2.09 5.57
CA ARG A 547 4.60 2.57 4.16
C ARG A 547 4.15 4.02 4.01
N ALA A 548 3.05 4.41 4.68
CA ALA A 548 2.52 5.78 4.61
C ALA A 548 3.49 6.80 5.23
N GLU A 549 4.09 6.49 6.37
CA GLU A 549 5.05 7.36 7.04
C GLU A 549 6.32 7.55 6.21
N ILE A 550 6.80 6.49 5.53
CA ILE A 550 7.95 6.59 4.62
C ILE A 550 7.68 7.59 3.49
N LEU A 551 6.51 7.55 2.85
CA LEU A 551 6.13 8.52 1.83
C LEU A 551 6.07 9.94 2.40
N LYS A 552 5.45 10.12 3.55
CA LYS A 552 5.39 11.40 4.25
C LYS A 552 6.79 11.94 4.56
N LYS A 553 7.69 11.10 5.06
CA LYS A 553 9.08 11.48 5.35
C LYS A 553 9.84 11.91 4.11
N LEU A 554 9.66 11.23 2.97
CA LEU A 554 10.28 11.60 1.70
C LEU A 554 9.81 12.96 1.18
N VAL A 555 8.52 13.30 1.40
CA VAL A 555 7.93 14.55 0.94
C VAL A 555 8.17 15.70 1.92
N GLU A 556 7.86 15.52 3.21
CA GLU A 556 7.78 16.61 4.19
C GLU A 556 9.09 16.85 4.93
N LYS A 557 9.83 15.79 5.29
CA LYS A 557 11.04 15.89 6.11
C LYS A 557 12.30 16.01 5.25
N ASN A 558 12.43 15.11 4.28
CA ASN A 558 13.65 15.02 3.47
C ASN A 558 13.58 15.90 2.21
N HIS A 559 12.38 16.28 1.78
CA HIS A 559 12.14 17.04 0.54
C HIS A 559 12.76 16.40 -0.71
N TYR A 560 12.86 15.05 -0.72
CA TYR A 560 13.34 14.29 -1.88
C TYR A 560 12.27 14.10 -2.95
N LEU A 561 11.01 14.10 -2.52
CA LEU A 561 9.84 14.04 -3.39
C LEU A 561 8.97 15.28 -3.23
N SER A 562 8.29 15.66 -4.31
CA SER A 562 7.22 16.65 -4.33
C SER A 562 5.88 15.96 -4.50
N LEU A 563 4.85 16.45 -3.80
CA LEU A 563 3.51 15.92 -3.85
C LEU A 563 2.53 16.98 -4.39
N ASN A 564 1.85 16.66 -5.48
CA ASN A 564 0.69 17.42 -5.90
C ASN A 564 -0.53 17.04 -5.04
N LYS A 565 -0.93 17.92 -4.13
CA LYS A 565 -2.02 17.64 -3.18
C LYS A 565 -3.38 17.37 -3.83
N LYS A 566 -3.66 17.94 -5.03
CA LYS A 566 -4.94 17.74 -5.74
C LYS A 566 -5.01 16.40 -6.45
N THR A 567 -3.91 15.97 -7.07
CA THR A 567 -3.86 14.74 -7.87
C THR A 567 -3.19 13.58 -7.13
N GLN A 568 -2.58 13.87 -5.97
CA GLN A 568 -1.77 12.92 -5.19
C GLN A 568 -0.58 12.34 -5.98
N VAL A 569 -0.15 12.98 -7.06
CA VAL A 569 0.99 12.56 -7.88
C VAL A 569 2.30 12.90 -7.19
N LEU A 570 3.22 11.94 -7.18
CA LEU A 570 4.59 12.05 -6.68
C LEU A 570 5.56 12.31 -7.85
N THR A 571 6.45 13.28 -7.66
CA THR A 571 7.59 13.55 -8.56
C THR A 571 8.86 13.73 -7.75
N PRO A 572 10.05 13.40 -8.27
CA PRO A 572 11.28 13.70 -7.57
C PRO A 572 11.54 15.21 -7.54
N THR A 573 12.28 15.66 -6.54
CA THR A 573 12.94 16.97 -6.55
C THR A 573 14.36 16.83 -7.10
N LEU A 574 15.03 17.93 -7.45
CA LEU A 574 16.43 17.89 -7.83
C LEU A 574 17.28 17.22 -6.74
N LEU A 575 17.05 17.59 -5.46
CA LEU A 575 17.75 16.96 -4.34
C LEU A 575 17.50 15.44 -4.28
N GLY A 576 16.27 15.00 -4.55
CA GLY A 576 15.92 13.57 -4.58
C GLY A 576 16.67 12.80 -5.68
N GLU A 577 16.84 13.39 -6.88
CA GLU A 577 17.65 12.78 -7.94
C GLU A 577 19.13 12.74 -7.58
N MET A 578 19.67 13.84 -7.07
CA MET A 578 21.07 13.91 -6.62
C MET A 578 21.38 12.87 -5.55
N VAL A 579 20.47 12.67 -4.57
CA VAL A 579 20.61 11.62 -3.56
C VAL A 579 20.55 10.22 -4.19
N THR A 580 19.64 10.00 -5.14
CA THR A 580 19.55 8.72 -5.86
C THR A 580 20.86 8.40 -6.59
N ASP A 581 21.46 9.37 -7.26
CA ASP A 581 22.74 9.20 -7.98
C ASP A 581 23.88 8.94 -7.00
N CYS A 582 23.95 9.65 -5.88
CA CYS A 582 24.92 9.38 -4.83
C CYS A 582 24.82 7.93 -4.31
N VAL A 583 23.60 7.46 -4.07
CA VAL A 583 23.37 6.09 -3.63
C VAL A 583 23.74 5.09 -4.72
N ALA A 584 23.33 5.34 -5.97
CA ALA A 584 23.65 4.47 -7.11
C ALA A 584 25.17 4.31 -7.28
N ALA A 585 25.90 5.40 -7.18
CA ALA A 585 27.37 5.41 -7.30
C ALA A 585 28.09 4.77 -6.09
N SER A 586 27.47 4.70 -4.93
CA SER A 586 28.10 4.29 -3.67
C SER A 586 27.59 2.96 -3.13
N ILE A 587 26.29 2.86 -2.88
CA ILE A 587 25.60 1.69 -2.27
C ILE A 587 24.35 1.36 -3.13
N GLY A 588 24.55 1.11 -4.42
CA GLY A 588 23.46 0.94 -5.41
C GLY A 588 22.42 -0.12 -5.02
N SER A 589 22.82 -1.10 -4.22
CA SER A 589 21.92 -2.15 -3.72
C SER A 589 20.74 -1.60 -2.87
N LEU A 590 20.91 -0.43 -2.22
CA LEU A 590 19.80 0.20 -1.47
C LEU A 590 18.65 0.70 -2.37
N LEU A 591 18.88 0.84 -3.66
CA LEU A 591 17.85 1.21 -4.63
C LEU A 591 17.07 -0.02 -5.14
N SER A 592 17.49 -1.23 -4.77
CA SER A 592 16.91 -2.48 -5.26
C SER A 592 15.73 -2.95 -4.38
N PRO A 593 14.53 -3.10 -4.95
CA PRO A 593 13.39 -3.75 -4.26
C PRO A 593 13.73 -5.17 -3.79
N SER A 594 14.51 -5.92 -4.57
CA SER A 594 14.90 -7.30 -4.25
C SER A 594 15.68 -7.39 -2.94
N LEU A 595 16.69 -6.52 -2.77
CA LEU A 595 17.46 -6.49 -1.52
C LEU A 595 16.56 -6.16 -0.32
N THR A 596 15.72 -5.13 -0.45
CA THR A 596 14.83 -4.70 0.64
C THR A 596 13.86 -5.82 1.04
N ALA A 597 13.31 -6.52 0.05
CA ALA A 597 12.40 -7.63 0.29
C ALA A 597 13.12 -8.86 0.88
N SER A 598 14.39 -9.11 0.53
CA SER A 598 15.17 -10.21 1.13
C SER A 598 15.43 -10.00 2.63
N TRP A 599 15.64 -8.77 3.07
CA TRP A 599 15.74 -8.44 4.50
C TRP A 599 14.42 -8.66 5.24
N GLU A 600 13.30 -8.24 4.68
CA GLU A 600 11.97 -8.53 5.28
C GLU A 600 11.69 -10.03 5.39
N LYS A 601 12.10 -10.82 4.38
CA LYS A 601 12.02 -12.29 4.45
C LYS A 601 12.85 -12.82 5.61
N GLY A 602 14.08 -12.34 5.78
CA GLY A 602 14.93 -12.73 6.91
C GLY A 602 14.26 -12.47 8.26
N LEU A 603 13.59 -11.31 8.43
CA LEU A 603 12.82 -10.99 9.63
C LEU A 603 11.61 -11.94 9.83
N SER A 604 10.94 -12.32 8.75
CA SER A 604 9.86 -13.33 8.82
C SER A 604 10.41 -14.69 9.29
N MET A 605 11.53 -15.13 8.73
CA MET A 605 12.19 -16.38 9.15
C MET A 605 12.59 -16.34 10.64
N VAL A 606 13.02 -15.18 11.16
CA VAL A 606 13.29 -15.05 12.60
C VAL A 606 12.00 -15.17 13.40
N SER A 607 10.91 -14.52 13.00
CA SER A 607 9.63 -14.60 13.72
C SER A 607 9.02 -16.01 13.70
N GLU A 608 9.36 -16.82 12.70
CA GLU A 608 8.94 -18.22 12.54
C GLU A 608 9.91 -19.20 13.22
N GLY A 609 11.07 -18.72 13.72
CA GLY A 609 12.09 -19.53 14.37
C GLY A 609 12.99 -20.31 13.41
N GLU A 610 12.94 -20.00 12.12
CA GLU A 610 13.76 -20.64 11.07
C GLU A 610 15.17 -20.05 10.96
N LEU A 611 15.37 -18.82 11.45
CA LEU A 611 16.65 -18.11 11.47
C LEU A 611 16.89 -17.54 12.87
N SER A 612 18.09 -17.70 13.44
CA SER A 612 18.41 -17.11 14.74
C SER A 612 18.66 -15.60 14.65
N ALA A 613 18.39 -14.89 15.75
CA ALA A 613 18.66 -13.46 15.87
C ALA A 613 20.16 -13.14 15.65
N ASP A 614 21.05 -13.97 16.19
CA ASP A 614 22.50 -13.78 16.08
C ASP A 614 23.00 -13.94 14.63
N GLU A 615 22.47 -14.93 13.91
CA GLU A 615 22.81 -15.13 12.50
C GLU A 615 22.33 -13.95 11.64
N TYR A 616 21.12 -13.43 11.91
CA TYR A 616 20.62 -12.24 11.25
C TYR A 616 21.49 -11.01 11.51
N MET A 617 21.85 -10.76 12.79
CA MET A 617 22.72 -9.65 13.18
C MET A 617 24.11 -9.74 12.53
N LYS A 618 24.69 -10.94 12.43
CA LYS A 618 25.96 -11.15 11.74
C LYS A 618 25.87 -10.75 10.27
N LYS A 619 24.84 -11.23 9.55
CA LYS A 619 24.61 -10.85 8.14
C LYS A 619 24.45 -9.35 7.98
N LEU A 620 23.71 -8.70 8.89
CA LEU A 620 23.52 -7.24 8.89
C LEU A 620 24.85 -6.50 9.11
N SER A 621 25.62 -6.91 10.10
CA SER A 621 26.94 -6.31 10.40
C SER A 621 27.89 -6.44 9.23
N ASP A 622 28.02 -7.62 8.63
CA ASP A 622 28.85 -7.88 7.47
C ASP A 622 28.44 -6.99 6.26
N PHE A 623 27.14 -6.85 6.05
CA PHE A 623 26.59 -5.96 4.98
C PHE A 623 26.96 -4.50 5.22
N ILE A 624 26.85 -4.00 6.45
CA ILE A 624 27.18 -2.62 6.80
C ILE A 624 28.67 -2.36 6.64
N VAL A 625 29.52 -3.24 7.20
CA VAL A 625 31.00 -3.12 7.09
C VAL A 625 31.43 -3.06 5.63
N LYS A 626 30.96 -3.99 4.79
CA LYS A 626 31.26 -4.06 3.37
C LYS A 626 30.92 -2.75 2.65
N ASN A 627 29.69 -2.25 2.86
CA ASN A 627 29.21 -1.08 2.13
C ASN A 627 29.85 0.23 2.63
N VAL A 628 30.08 0.40 3.93
CA VAL A 628 30.78 1.58 4.48
C VAL A 628 32.21 1.62 3.95
N ASN A 629 32.94 0.49 3.95
CA ASN A 629 34.29 0.44 3.40
C ASN A 629 34.29 0.77 1.89
N GLY A 630 33.33 0.27 1.13
CA GLY A 630 33.16 0.64 -0.27
C GLY A 630 32.96 2.14 -0.48
N VAL A 631 32.23 2.83 0.41
CA VAL A 631 32.06 4.30 0.36
C VAL A 631 33.37 5.02 0.68
N LYS A 632 34.20 4.50 1.63
CA LYS A 632 35.49 5.09 1.98
C LYS A 632 36.47 5.16 0.78
N GLU A 633 36.42 4.15 -0.08
CA GLU A 633 37.33 4.04 -1.24
C GLU A 633 36.91 4.90 -2.45
N LYS A 634 35.65 5.34 -2.51
CA LYS A 634 35.13 6.11 -3.66
C LYS A 634 35.72 7.52 -3.75
N GLN A 635 36.12 7.94 -4.95
CA GLN A 635 36.62 9.29 -5.25
C GLN A 635 35.96 9.81 -6.53
N ASN A 636 34.62 10.00 -6.52
CA ASN A 636 33.82 10.28 -7.70
C ASN A 636 33.12 11.66 -7.70
N SER A 637 33.62 12.64 -6.91
CA SER A 637 32.99 13.96 -6.79
C SER A 637 32.82 14.71 -8.10
N LEU A 638 33.79 14.61 -9.04
CA LEU A 638 33.68 15.25 -10.35
C LEU A 638 32.64 14.58 -11.25
N GLU A 639 32.54 13.27 -11.19
CA GLU A 639 31.52 12.51 -11.90
C GLU A 639 30.12 12.90 -11.39
N MET A 640 29.96 12.98 -10.08
CA MET A 640 28.71 13.38 -9.47
C MET A 640 28.26 14.79 -9.89
N LEU A 641 29.17 15.74 -10.02
CA LEU A 641 28.84 17.08 -10.53
C LEU A 641 28.34 17.07 -11.97
N ARG A 642 28.74 16.11 -12.80
CA ARG A 642 28.20 15.97 -14.17
C ARG A 642 26.76 15.49 -14.11
N PHE A 643 26.43 14.49 -13.25
CA PHE A 643 25.06 14.03 -13.05
C PHE A 643 24.18 15.18 -12.53
N TYR A 644 24.61 15.92 -11.50
CA TYR A 644 23.84 17.03 -10.94
C TYR A 644 23.54 18.14 -11.95
N LYS A 645 24.53 18.49 -12.81
CA LYS A 645 24.33 19.44 -13.89
C LYS A 645 23.31 18.95 -14.90
N PHE A 646 23.37 17.67 -15.27
CA PHE A 646 22.41 17.08 -16.19
C PHE A 646 20.98 17.09 -15.57
N ASP A 647 20.84 16.61 -14.36
CA ASP A 647 19.54 16.58 -13.69
C ASP A 647 18.95 17.98 -13.51
N SER A 648 19.76 18.97 -13.17
CA SER A 648 19.28 20.35 -12.96
C SER A 648 18.62 20.96 -14.19
N THR A 649 18.93 20.49 -15.40
CA THR A 649 18.30 20.96 -16.64
C THR A 649 16.80 20.70 -16.69
N PHE A 650 16.30 19.75 -15.90
CA PHE A 650 14.88 19.41 -15.82
C PHE A 650 14.10 20.22 -14.78
N TYR A 651 14.77 21.02 -13.94
CA TYR A 651 14.16 21.75 -12.81
C TYR A 651 14.22 23.28 -12.95
N GLY A 652 14.96 23.82 -13.94
CA GLY A 652 15.18 25.27 -14.13
C GLY A 652 14.11 26.04 -14.90
N LYS A 653 13.19 25.38 -15.60
CA LYS A 653 12.21 26.02 -16.50
C LYS A 653 10.92 26.54 -15.84
N GLY A 654 10.81 26.44 -14.53
CA GLY A 654 9.58 26.85 -13.79
C GLY A 654 9.59 28.31 -13.32
N LYS A 655 10.70 29.04 -13.38
CA LYS A 655 10.75 30.45 -12.96
C LYS A 655 10.44 31.43 -14.11
N GLU A 656 10.77 31.09 -15.35
CA GLU A 656 10.52 31.95 -16.50
C GLU A 656 9.02 32.07 -16.87
N LYS A 657 8.23 31.01 -16.67
CA LYS A 657 6.75 31.08 -16.90
C LYS A 657 5.96 31.85 -15.85
N LYS A 658 6.53 32.14 -14.68
CA LYS A 658 5.84 32.97 -13.67
C LYS A 658 6.14 34.46 -13.81
N GLU A 659 7.13 34.84 -14.60
CA GLU A 659 7.39 36.25 -14.93
C GLU A 659 6.64 36.67 -16.20
N GLU A 660 6.46 35.78 -17.20
CA GLU A 660 5.64 36.06 -18.38
C GLU A 660 4.13 36.19 -18.09
N ASP A 661 3.57 35.37 -17.12
CA ASP A 661 2.17 35.48 -16.69
C ASP A 661 1.91 36.70 -15.76
N LYS A 662 2.89 37.53 -15.45
CA LYS A 662 2.74 38.75 -14.64
C LYS A 662 2.91 40.06 -15.43
N GLU A 663 3.30 39.94 -16.68
CA GLU A 663 3.35 41.14 -17.60
C GLU A 663 2.14 41.25 -18.54
N GLU A 664 1.18 40.29 -18.46
CA GLU A 664 -0.07 40.34 -19.28
C GLU A 664 -1.36 40.52 -18.45
N ASP A 665 -1.30 41.00 -17.19
CA ASP A 665 -2.50 41.42 -16.43
C ASP A 665 -2.44 42.93 -16.16
#